data_68555ad8f89a122f957c9fff11fca3c1
#
_entry.id   68555ad8f89a122f957c9fff11fca3c1
#
_cell.length_a   1.000
_cell.length_b   1.000
_cell.length_c   1.000
_cell.angle_alpha   90.00
_cell.angle_beta   90.00
_cell.angle_gamma   90.00
#
_symmetry.space_group_name_H-M   'P 1'
#
loop_
_entity.id
_entity.type
_entity.pdbx_description
1 polymer ?
#
loop_
_entity_poly.entity_id
_entity_poly.type
_entity_poly.pdbx_seq_one_letter_code
_entity_poly.pdbx_strand_id
1 'polypeptide(L)'
;FALSAFTQTPASSFNSQYGVQLENATEEGQNVAFIDANDYVSFNNVDFASGAAFFQARIASNNAGGAIEARLDSLTGAVVATCPVTNTGGWQNWKTVSCVVKGVSGSHTLFLKFTGGAGNLFNILWFSFAAPASTPAFNQIEAEKYSSQSGVQTEVSTEAGGNVGWIDNGDYLAFQNVDFQSTAQSFSARVSSAGVGGNIEIRVDSLNGALAGTCKVPVTGGWQTWTNTDCAVSPIEGVHTLYLKFTGSTGALFNINWFKFSNTLVQPSTGDIVGKISVGYQAWFNAKGDGSPFGCWFHWSNNCDAPTPNNNVKFEVYPDTREYSKLYQSNLANLANGSPARLFSSFDQETLNKHFEWMQAYNIDTAALQRFGASEVDTPDGYRDNRDIVASKVRNAAESFGRKFYVMYDITGLGKNWVAAVKHDWTATAVNKLQLTSSSAYARQNGKLVVCIWGIGFTHTQGTPTETAELIAWFKNQNIYVIGGVPTYWRTGQANSDAKPGFIDTFKTLDMISPWLVGRFSGIDGADNFKNNLWAADFTFTQQNKIAYQPVIWPGFAWSNMYPQNPRNQIPRLHGDFMWRQAFNMKQLGVNTGYVAMFDEYDEGTAIAKAAENATMAPTNQYFQTLDADGVAVSSDFYLRLTRDIGRMFKDEINVTEQHPTGHF
;
A
#
# COMPACT_ATOMS: atom_id res chain seq x y z
N PHE A 1 46.38 9.97 -1.88
CA PHE A 1 45.08 9.30 -2.06
C PHE A 1 45.06 8.11 -1.13
N ALA A 2 43.91 7.87 -0.46
CA ALA A 2 43.69 6.66 0.30
C ALA A 2 43.57 5.46 -0.65
N LEU A 3 44.19 4.34 -0.30
CA LEU A 3 44.06 3.09 -1.03
C LEU A 3 42.78 2.40 -0.55
N SER A 4 41.79 2.20 -1.43
CA SER A 4 40.59 1.44 -1.05
C SER A 4 40.95 -0.02 -0.77
N ALA A 5 40.61 -0.51 0.41
CA ALA A 5 40.81 -1.92 0.77
C ALA A 5 40.05 -2.91 -0.16
N PHE A 6 38.98 -2.44 -0.80
CA PHE A 6 38.07 -3.26 -1.62
C PHE A 6 38.49 -3.38 -3.08
N THR A 7 39.56 -2.66 -3.50
CA THR A 7 40.17 -2.83 -4.83
C THR A 7 41.28 -3.85 -4.77
N GLN A 8 41.43 -4.61 -5.86
CA GLN A 8 42.54 -5.54 -6.00
C GLN A 8 43.87 -4.77 -6.05
N THR A 9 44.72 -4.99 -5.05
CA THR A 9 45.99 -4.29 -4.87
C THR A 9 47.13 -5.24 -5.18
N PRO A 10 48.04 -4.91 -6.12
CA PRO A 10 49.24 -5.70 -6.37
C PRO A 10 50.11 -5.78 -5.10
N ALA A 11 50.50 -6.98 -4.70
CA ALA A 11 51.34 -7.11 -3.50
C ALA A 11 52.74 -6.47 -3.67
N SER A 12 53.18 -6.30 -4.90
CA SER A 12 54.43 -5.61 -5.27
C SER A 12 54.39 -4.06 -5.10
N SER A 13 53.18 -3.47 -4.87
CA SER A 13 53.02 -2.03 -4.70
C SER A 13 53.17 -1.55 -3.24
N PHE A 14 53.85 -2.30 -2.41
CA PHE A 14 54.07 -2.01 -1.01
C PHE A 14 54.82 -0.68 -0.78
N ASN A 15 54.58 -0.02 0.35
CA ASN A 15 55.31 1.17 0.80
C ASN A 15 56.57 0.80 1.57
N SER A 16 56.60 -0.32 2.29
CA SER A 16 57.75 -0.83 3.02
C SER A 16 57.72 -2.37 3.06
N GLN A 17 58.90 -2.96 3.17
CA GLN A 17 59.02 -4.43 3.26
C GLN A 17 60.26 -4.87 4.07
N TYR A 18 60.28 -6.15 4.43
CA TYR A 18 61.45 -6.82 4.99
C TYR A 18 61.50 -8.25 4.52
N GLY A 19 62.71 -8.68 4.09
CA GLY A 19 63.01 -10.08 3.73
C GLY A 19 62.59 -10.53 2.33
N VAL A 20 61.64 -9.87 1.66
CA VAL A 20 61.04 -10.31 0.39
C VAL A 20 61.76 -9.73 -0.85
N GLN A 21 61.53 -10.38 -1.99
CA GLN A 21 62.00 -9.94 -3.33
C GLN A 21 60.83 -9.91 -4.30
N LEU A 22 61.02 -9.20 -5.42
CA LEU A 22 60.04 -9.19 -6.52
C LEU A 22 60.51 -10.10 -7.69
N GLU A 23 59.59 -10.83 -8.25
CA GLU A 23 59.80 -11.56 -9.50
C GLU A 23 58.62 -11.38 -10.47
N ASN A 24 58.82 -11.70 -11.74
CA ASN A 24 57.74 -11.63 -12.72
C ASN A 24 56.79 -12.80 -12.54
N ALA A 25 55.49 -12.52 -12.45
CA ALA A 25 54.44 -13.52 -12.36
C ALA A 25 54.11 -14.12 -13.75
N THR A 26 53.70 -15.37 -13.80
CA THR A 26 53.12 -15.98 -14.99
C THR A 26 51.72 -15.44 -15.32
N GLU A 27 51.04 -14.91 -14.34
CA GLU A 27 49.89 -14.00 -14.51
C GLU A 27 50.44 -12.57 -14.66
N GLU A 28 49.64 -11.61 -14.99
CA GLU A 28 50.09 -10.25 -15.28
C GLU A 28 50.76 -9.55 -14.08
N GLY A 29 51.91 -8.89 -14.27
CA GLY A 29 52.60 -8.06 -13.30
C GLY A 29 53.74 -8.76 -12.57
N GLN A 30 54.10 -8.21 -11.37
CA GLN A 30 55.12 -8.74 -10.46
C GLN A 30 54.47 -9.25 -9.17
N ASN A 31 54.97 -10.36 -8.66
CA ASN A 31 54.62 -10.89 -7.35
C ASN A 31 55.71 -10.68 -6.30
N VAL A 32 55.34 -10.68 -5.06
CA VAL A 32 56.24 -10.80 -3.93
C VAL A 32 56.65 -12.28 -3.76
N ALA A 33 57.92 -12.54 -3.69
CA ALA A 33 58.53 -13.86 -3.63
C ALA A 33 59.66 -13.94 -2.60
N PHE A 34 60.26 -15.12 -2.44
CA PHE A 34 61.32 -15.45 -1.47
C PHE A 34 60.88 -15.12 -0.04
N ILE A 35 59.65 -15.33 0.26
CA ILE A 35 59.02 -15.04 1.52
C ILE A 35 59.41 -16.09 2.58
N ASP A 36 60.11 -15.65 3.62
CA ASP A 36 60.43 -16.43 4.80
C ASP A 36 59.57 -16.10 6.01
N ALA A 37 59.63 -16.90 7.06
CA ALA A 37 58.87 -16.65 8.29
C ALA A 37 59.31 -15.34 8.97
N ASN A 38 58.37 -14.42 9.28
CA ASN A 38 58.47 -13.08 9.82
C ASN A 38 58.77 -11.98 8.80
N ASP A 39 58.89 -12.31 7.53
CA ASP A 39 58.90 -11.28 6.48
C ASP A 39 57.56 -10.54 6.42
N TYR A 40 57.57 -9.34 5.81
CA TYR A 40 56.33 -8.56 5.69
C TYR A 40 56.38 -7.59 4.50
N VAL A 41 55.20 -7.17 4.08
CA VAL A 41 55.00 -5.96 3.26
C VAL A 41 53.97 -5.04 3.95
N SER A 42 54.04 -3.72 3.72
CA SER A 42 53.09 -2.79 4.31
C SER A 42 52.55 -1.81 3.30
N PHE A 43 51.30 -1.36 3.52
CA PHE A 43 50.54 -0.43 2.70
C PHE A 43 49.96 0.67 3.56
N ASN A 44 50.28 1.94 3.23
CA ASN A 44 49.83 3.10 4.01
C ASN A 44 48.46 3.56 3.57
N ASN A 45 47.67 4.12 4.51
CA ASN A 45 46.38 4.72 4.25
C ASN A 45 45.37 3.79 3.49
N VAL A 46 45.30 2.53 3.92
CA VAL A 46 44.28 1.58 3.41
C VAL A 46 42.96 1.89 4.09
N ASP A 47 41.97 2.28 3.28
CA ASP A 47 40.64 2.66 3.76
C ASP A 47 39.67 1.47 3.72
N PHE A 48 39.22 1.01 4.89
CA PHE A 48 38.26 -0.08 5.08
C PHE A 48 36.82 0.42 5.18
N ALA A 49 36.58 1.72 4.97
CA ALA A 49 35.24 2.33 5.06
C ALA A 49 34.52 1.90 6.35
N SER A 50 33.31 1.35 6.26
CA SER A 50 32.51 0.85 7.38
C SER A 50 32.91 -0.54 7.86
N GLY A 51 33.85 -1.24 7.19
CA GLY A 51 34.36 -2.55 7.60
C GLY A 51 34.56 -3.54 6.47
N ALA A 52 35.37 -4.58 6.74
CA ALA A 52 35.63 -5.68 5.83
C ALA A 52 35.19 -7.01 6.47
N ALA A 53 34.65 -7.92 5.66
CA ALA A 53 34.24 -9.26 6.09
C ALA A 53 35.22 -10.35 5.71
N PHE A 54 35.90 -10.21 4.56
CA PHE A 54 36.84 -11.18 4.07
C PHE A 54 38.10 -10.51 3.53
N PHE A 55 39.25 -11.17 3.74
CA PHE A 55 40.52 -10.91 3.07
C PHE A 55 40.69 -11.96 1.99
N GLN A 56 41.13 -11.55 0.82
CA GLN A 56 41.46 -12.42 -0.32
C GLN A 56 42.88 -12.15 -0.79
N ALA A 57 43.59 -13.20 -1.14
CA ALA A 57 44.93 -13.10 -1.73
C ALA A 57 45.13 -14.12 -2.82
N ARG A 58 45.85 -13.71 -3.89
CA ARG A 58 46.29 -14.59 -4.98
C ARG A 58 47.69 -15.06 -4.64
N ILE A 59 47.83 -16.38 -4.40
CA ILE A 59 49.03 -17.00 -3.86
C ILE A 59 49.51 -18.19 -4.71
N ALA A 60 50.81 -18.49 -4.62
CA ALA A 60 51.39 -19.70 -5.16
C ALA A 60 52.43 -20.29 -4.21
N SER A 61 52.49 -21.59 -4.05
CA SER A 61 53.46 -22.27 -3.20
C SER A 61 53.84 -23.65 -3.70
N ASN A 62 55.12 -23.95 -3.68
CA ASN A 62 55.66 -25.29 -3.93
C ASN A 62 56.08 -26.02 -2.65
N ASN A 63 55.94 -25.37 -1.50
CA ASN A 63 56.27 -25.92 -0.16
C ASN A 63 54.99 -26.11 0.70
N ALA A 64 55.20 -26.41 1.97
CA ALA A 64 54.07 -26.60 2.93
C ALA A 64 53.22 -25.34 3.10
N GLY A 65 53.67 -24.18 2.56
CA GLY A 65 52.97 -22.89 2.72
C GLY A 65 53.24 -22.26 4.07
N GLY A 66 52.23 -21.57 4.59
CA GLY A 66 52.28 -20.82 5.85
C GLY A 66 50.98 -20.09 6.12
N ALA A 67 51.06 -18.86 6.59
CA ALA A 67 49.90 -18.01 6.72
C ALA A 67 50.24 -16.53 6.49
N ILE A 68 49.27 -15.77 6.01
CA ILE A 68 49.30 -14.31 5.91
C ILE A 68 48.53 -13.77 7.11
N GLU A 69 49.18 -12.99 7.98
CA GLU A 69 48.54 -12.22 9.03
C GLU A 69 48.36 -10.78 8.55
N ALA A 70 47.09 -10.35 8.39
CA ALA A 70 46.76 -8.96 8.17
C ALA A 70 46.71 -8.23 9.51
N ARG A 71 47.62 -7.26 9.74
CA ARG A 71 47.77 -6.51 10.97
C ARG A 71 47.59 -5.01 10.71
N LEU A 72 47.08 -4.28 11.70
CA LEU A 72 46.86 -2.84 11.60
C LEU A 72 47.94 -2.05 12.33
N ASP A 73 48.39 -0.98 11.70
CA ASP A 73 49.20 0.10 12.20
C ASP A 73 50.62 -0.27 12.66
N SER A 74 50.92 -1.53 12.95
CA SER A 74 52.24 -2.01 13.27
C SER A 74 52.35 -3.55 13.12
N LEU A 75 53.59 -4.06 13.07
CA LEU A 75 53.90 -5.50 13.04
C LEU A 75 53.41 -6.25 14.29
N THR A 76 53.19 -5.56 15.40
CA THR A 76 52.63 -6.08 16.64
C THR A 76 51.22 -5.63 16.90
N GLY A 77 50.61 -4.91 15.94
CA GLY A 77 49.25 -4.41 16.00
C GLY A 77 48.19 -5.53 15.93
N ALA A 78 46.95 -5.12 16.01
CA ALA A 78 45.79 -6.03 15.99
C ALA A 78 45.83 -6.93 14.72
N VAL A 79 45.67 -8.23 14.91
CA VAL A 79 45.51 -9.20 13.80
C VAL A 79 44.03 -9.20 13.40
N VAL A 80 43.69 -8.69 12.22
CA VAL A 80 42.32 -8.64 11.70
C VAL A 80 41.97 -9.81 10.81
N ALA A 81 42.98 -10.48 10.23
CA ALA A 81 42.78 -11.74 9.51
C ALA A 81 44.03 -12.63 9.61
N THR A 82 43.84 -13.94 9.63
CA THR A 82 44.88 -14.94 9.46
C THR A 82 44.46 -15.89 8.36
N CYS A 83 45.24 -15.92 7.28
CA CYS A 83 44.91 -16.63 6.05
C CYS A 83 45.89 -17.76 5.81
N PRO A 84 45.51 -19.03 6.02
CA PRO A 84 46.37 -20.17 5.72
C PRO A 84 46.66 -20.25 4.24
N VAL A 85 47.93 -20.50 3.89
CA VAL A 85 48.41 -20.79 2.55
C VAL A 85 48.92 -22.22 2.50
N THR A 86 48.35 -23.03 1.60
CA THR A 86 48.75 -24.40 1.43
C THR A 86 49.53 -24.56 0.11
N ASN A 87 50.22 -25.67 -0.07
CA ASN A 87 50.88 -26.00 -1.31
C ASN A 87 49.93 -25.94 -2.50
N THR A 88 50.32 -25.24 -3.57
CA THR A 88 49.51 -25.12 -4.79
C THR A 88 50.09 -25.92 -5.96
N GLY A 89 51.22 -26.60 -5.76
CA GLY A 89 51.88 -27.42 -6.75
C GLY A 89 52.95 -26.70 -7.57
N GLY A 90 53.36 -25.49 -7.20
CA GLY A 90 54.39 -24.73 -7.88
C GLY A 90 54.41 -23.25 -7.48
N TRP A 91 55.62 -22.62 -7.59
CA TRP A 91 55.85 -21.21 -7.24
C TRP A 91 55.09 -20.22 -8.13
N GLN A 92 54.56 -20.65 -9.27
CA GLN A 92 53.76 -19.86 -10.20
C GLN A 92 52.40 -20.56 -10.52
N ASN A 93 51.99 -21.55 -9.69
CA ASN A 93 50.68 -22.19 -9.80
C ASN A 93 49.70 -21.45 -8.86
N TRP A 94 49.03 -20.44 -9.41
CA TRP A 94 48.27 -19.47 -8.66
C TRP A 94 46.89 -19.97 -8.21
N LYS A 95 46.54 -19.71 -6.92
CA LYS A 95 45.25 -19.97 -6.35
C LYS A 95 44.82 -18.75 -5.53
N THR A 96 43.51 -18.49 -5.42
CA THR A 96 42.96 -17.47 -4.53
C THR A 96 42.56 -18.12 -3.20
N VAL A 97 43.05 -17.55 -2.10
CA VAL A 97 42.62 -17.90 -0.74
C VAL A 97 41.72 -16.81 -0.20
N SER A 98 40.79 -17.18 0.71
CA SER A 98 39.87 -16.23 1.35
C SER A 98 39.72 -16.54 2.83
N CYS A 99 39.73 -15.50 3.67
CA CYS A 99 39.69 -15.66 5.14
C CYS A 99 38.82 -14.58 5.77
N VAL A 100 38.18 -14.92 6.88
CA VAL A 100 37.33 -14.02 7.64
C VAL A 100 38.14 -12.88 8.26
N VAL A 101 37.68 -11.67 8.14
CA VAL A 101 38.20 -10.46 8.76
C VAL A 101 37.37 -10.12 10.00
N LYS A 102 38.02 -9.64 11.05
CA LYS A 102 37.36 -9.24 12.31
C LYS A 102 37.78 -7.82 12.69
N GLY A 103 36.79 -6.96 12.97
CA GLY A 103 36.96 -5.71 13.71
C GLY A 103 37.85 -4.66 13.05
N VAL A 104 37.71 -4.39 11.74
CA VAL A 104 38.41 -3.32 11.04
C VAL A 104 37.43 -2.36 10.40
N SER A 105 37.69 -1.04 10.54
CA SER A 105 36.97 0.06 9.84
C SER A 105 37.84 1.33 9.81
N GLY A 106 37.57 2.25 8.89
CA GLY A 106 38.36 3.46 8.74
C GLY A 106 39.69 3.24 8.04
N SER A 107 40.63 4.22 8.14
CA SER A 107 41.93 4.19 7.44
C SER A 107 43.04 3.74 8.36
N HIS A 108 43.82 2.76 7.90
CA HIS A 108 44.93 2.18 8.65
C HIS A 108 46.16 1.96 7.79
N THR A 109 47.33 1.77 8.40
CA THR A 109 48.47 1.15 7.75
C THR A 109 48.30 -0.36 7.86
N LEU A 110 48.18 -1.04 6.73
CA LEU A 110 48.05 -2.50 6.64
C LEU A 110 49.42 -3.14 6.57
N PHE A 111 49.70 -4.11 7.45
CA PHE A 111 50.85 -5.00 7.38
C PHE A 111 50.38 -6.40 7.04
N LEU A 112 50.92 -6.95 5.95
CA LEU A 112 50.83 -8.38 5.65
C LEU A 112 52.12 -9.03 6.15
N LYS A 113 52.01 -9.66 7.35
CA LYS A 113 53.12 -10.40 7.95
C LYS A 113 52.97 -11.90 7.62
N PHE A 114 54.10 -12.48 7.20
CA PHE A 114 54.11 -13.88 6.77
C PHE A 114 54.61 -14.78 7.91
N THR A 115 53.96 -15.87 8.11
CA THR A 115 54.29 -16.82 9.18
C THR A 115 54.29 -18.25 8.65
N GLY A 116 55.19 -19.11 9.17
CA GLY A 116 55.30 -20.49 8.73
C GLY A 116 56.53 -21.19 9.27
N GLY A 117 56.88 -22.31 8.66
CA GLY A 117 58.12 -23.07 8.92
C GLY A 117 59.36 -22.37 8.36
N ALA A 118 60.49 -23.05 8.40
CA ALA A 118 61.74 -22.54 7.83
C ALA A 118 61.76 -22.66 6.30
N GLY A 119 62.39 -21.69 5.64
CA GLY A 119 62.55 -21.61 4.19
C GLY A 119 61.36 -20.95 3.50
N ASN A 120 61.47 -20.76 2.16
CA ASN A 120 60.48 -20.03 1.38
C ASN A 120 59.07 -20.62 1.53
N LEU A 121 58.11 -19.79 1.91
CA LEU A 121 56.75 -20.17 2.26
C LEU A 121 55.81 -20.20 1.02
N PHE A 122 55.65 -19.05 0.37
CA PHE A 122 54.75 -18.86 -0.79
C PHE A 122 55.09 -17.56 -1.52
N ASN A 123 54.47 -17.37 -2.67
CA ASN A 123 54.45 -16.11 -3.42
C ASN A 123 53.04 -15.46 -3.26
N ILE A 124 52.97 -14.12 -3.32
CA ILE A 124 51.71 -13.39 -3.31
C ILE A 124 51.69 -12.38 -4.47
N LEU A 125 50.66 -12.43 -5.31
CA LEU A 125 50.52 -11.59 -6.48
C LEU A 125 49.70 -10.30 -6.16
N TRP A 126 48.55 -10.48 -5.57
CA TRP A 126 47.67 -9.41 -5.17
C TRP A 126 46.84 -9.80 -3.94
N PHE A 127 46.26 -8.78 -3.31
CA PHE A 127 45.27 -8.97 -2.26
C PHE A 127 44.11 -7.97 -2.43
N SER A 128 42.98 -8.24 -1.81
CA SER A 128 41.83 -7.35 -1.64
C SER A 128 41.04 -7.73 -0.39
N PHE A 129 40.19 -6.84 0.04
CA PHE A 129 39.17 -7.14 1.03
C PHE A 129 37.79 -7.13 0.39
N ALA A 130 36.85 -7.84 0.96
CA ALA A 130 35.44 -7.79 0.56
C ALA A 130 34.63 -7.18 1.70
N ALA A 131 33.76 -6.25 1.34
CA ALA A 131 32.79 -5.69 2.28
C ALA A 131 31.82 -6.79 2.79
N PRO A 132 31.26 -6.66 4.00
CA PRO A 132 30.20 -7.52 4.46
C PRO A 132 29.03 -7.46 3.46
N ALA A 133 28.35 -8.59 3.26
CA ALA A 133 27.11 -8.60 2.46
C ALA A 133 26.09 -7.66 3.13
N SER A 134 25.54 -6.74 2.35
CA SER A 134 24.48 -5.86 2.81
C SER A 134 23.11 -6.52 2.67
N THR A 135 22.20 -6.21 3.61
CA THR A 135 20.79 -6.60 3.56
C THR A 135 19.98 -5.43 3.00
N PRO A 136 19.35 -5.55 1.82
CA PRO A 136 18.55 -4.46 1.26
C PRO A 136 17.38 -4.09 2.19
N ALA A 137 17.31 -2.83 2.64
CA ALA A 137 16.31 -2.33 3.57
C ALA A 137 14.88 -2.41 3.01
N PHE A 138 14.72 -2.32 1.69
CA PHE A 138 13.42 -2.33 0.99
C PHE A 138 12.85 -3.72 0.74
N ASN A 139 13.65 -4.78 0.99
CA ASN A 139 13.16 -6.15 1.01
C ASN A 139 12.62 -6.50 2.41
N GLN A 140 11.79 -7.54 2.49
CA GLN A 140 11.37 -8.09 3.76
C GLN A 140 12.57 -8.66 4.53
N ILE A 141 12.75 -8.22 5.77
CA ILE A 141 13.78 -8.68 6.70
C ILE A 141 13.08 -9.43 7.82
N GLU A 142 13.36 -10.71 7.95
CA GLU A 142 12.82 -11.55 9.01
C GLU A 142 13.39 -11.12 10.36
N ALA A 143 12.54 -10.94 11.37
CA ALA A 143 12.94 -10.37 12.65
C ALA A 143 13.93 -11.29 13.42
N GLU A 144 13.82 -12.61 13.23
CA GLU A 144 14.73 -13.59 13.85
C GLU A 144 16.12 -13.64 13.20
N LYS A 145 16.35 -12.89 12.10
CA LYS A 145 17.68 -12.77 11.43
C LYS A 145 18.54 -11.65 11.99
N TYR A 146 18.29 -11.24 13.22
CA TYR A 146 19.08 -10.20 13.89
C TYR A 146 20.56 -10.60 14.04
N SER A 147 21.45 -9.60 14.03
CA SER A 147 22.89 -9.76 14.28
C SER A 147 23.20 -9.83 15.78
N SER A 148 22.43 -9.11 16.60
CA SER A 148 22.47 -9.17 18.06
C SER A 148 21.14 -8.73 18.67
N GLN A 149 20.90 -9.08 19.93
CA GLN A 149 19.64 -8.80 20.63
C GLN A 149 19.86 -8.70 22.15
N SER A 150 18.84 -8.20 22.86
CA SER A 150 18.73 -8.31 24.31
C SER A 150 17.27 -8.52 24.71
N GLY A 151 17.04 -9.48 25.61
CA GLY A 151 15.76 -9.74 26.29
C GLY A 151 14.76 -10.62 25.55
N VAL A 152 14.92 -10.83 24.25
CA VAL A 152 13.93 -11.48 23.38
C VAL A 152 14.23 -12.97 23.12
N GLN A 153 13.23 -13.72 22.64
CA GLN A 153 13.35 -15.10 22.17
C GLN A 153 12.68 -15.30 20.82
N THR A 154 13.04 -16.38 20.12
CA THR A 154 12.43 -16.76 18.85
C THR A 154 11.50 -17.96 19.03
N GLU A 155 10.40 -17.97 18.29
CA GLU A 155 9.43 -19.06 18.23
C GLU A 155 8.96 -19.31 16.79
N VAL A 156 8.25 -20.41 16.57
CA VAL A 156 7.64 -20.71 15.26
C VAL A 156 6.43 -19.81 15.03
N SER A 157 6.39 -19.14 13.88
CA SER A 157 5.25 -18.32 13.46
C SER A 157 4.14 -19.14 12.81
N THR A 158 2.89 -18.75 13.00
CA THR A 158 1.75 -19.32 12.26
C THR A 158 1.72 -18.89 10.79
N GLU A 159 2.52 -17.88 10.42
CA GLU A 159 2.61 -17.35 9.04
C GLU A 159 3.85 -17.85 8.28
N ALA A 160 4.39 -18.99 8.61
CA ALA A 160 5.65 -19.57 8.15
C ALA A 160 6.91 -18.86 8.72
N GLY A 161 8.01 -19.63 8.85
CA GLY A 161 9.26 -19.13 9.43
C GLY A 161 9.21 -19.00 10.95
N GLY A 162 10.03 -18.09 11.47
CA GLY A 162 10.09 -17.74 12.87
C GLY A 162 9.51 -16.36 13.14
N ASN A 163 9.31 -16.04 14.41
CA ASN A 163 9.08 -14.69 14.88
C ASN A 163 9.86 -14.44 16.17
N VAL A 164 10.02 -13.18 16.53
CA VAL A 164 10.60 -12.77 17.80
C VAL A 164 9.48 -12.44 18.78
N GLY A 165 9.54 -13.01 19.95
CA GLY A 165 8.59 -12.81 21.06
C GLY A 165 9.30 -12.58 22.39
N TRP A 166 8.54 -12.67 23.49
CA TRP A 166 8.99 -12.36 24.86
C TRP A 166 9.59 -10.95 24.97
N ILE A 167 9.04 -10.03 24.23
CA ILE A 167 9.52 -8.65 24.13
C ILE A 167 9.00 -7.86 25.33
N ASP A 168 9.91 -7.35 26.15
CA ASP A 168 9.64 -6.46 27.28
C ASP A 168 10.16 -5.03 27.00
N ASN A 169 9.79 -4.09 27.86
CA ASN A 169 10.23 -2.69 27.72
C ASN A 169 11.74 -2.55 27.89
N GLY A 170 12.42 -2.01 26.89
CA GLY A 170 13.86 -1.80 26.83
C GLY A 170 14.62 -2.83 25.99
N ASP A 171 13.98 -3.93 25.60
CA ASP A 171 14.58 -4.93 24.72
C ASP A 171 14.86 -4.38 23.34
N TYR A 172 15.73 -5.06 22.58
CA TYR A 172 16.06 -4.63 21.22
C TYR A 172 16.52 -5.76 20.31
N LEU A 173 16.43 -5.51 19.01
CA LEU A 173 17.10 -6.23 17.92
C LEU A 173 18.06 -5.30 17.19
N ALA A 174 19.22 -5.82 16.76
CA ALA A 174 20.13 -5.09 15.91
C ALA A 174 20.41 -5.87 14.62
N PHE A 175 20.46 -5.16 13.50
CA PHE A 175 20.73 -5.69 12.16
C PHE A 175 21.90 -4.91 11.56
N GLN A 176 23.03 -5.59 11.34
CA GLN A 176 24.22 -4.97 10.74
C GLN A 176 24.08 -4.92 9.22
N ASN A 177 24.72 -3.89 8.61
CA ASN A 177 24.83 -3.73 7.17
C ASN A 177 23.46 -3.70 6.44
N VAL A 178 22.49 -2.99 7.00
CA VAL A 178 21.22 -2.70 6.32
C VAL A 178 21.47 -1.57 5.32
N ASP A 179 21.22 -1.89 4.03
CA ASP A 179 21.53 -0.99 2.90
C ASP A 179 20.26 -0.27 2.44
N PHE A 180 20.24 1.04 2.69
CA PHE A 180 19.22 1.98 2.26
C PHE A 180 19.63 2.61 0.92
N GLN A 181 19.66 1.84 -0.14
CA GLN A 181 20.08 2.22 -1.50
C GLN A 181 19.50 3.56 -2.00
N SER A 182 18.31 3.90 -1.54
CA SER A 182 17.62 5.17 -1.74
C SER A 182 17.05 5.65 -0.42
N THR A 183 16.60 6.90 -0.35
CA THR A 183 16.06 7.49 0.87
C THR A 183 14.84 6.70 1.38
N ALA A 184 14.95 6.04 2.53
CA ALA A 184 13.81 5.45 3.22
C ALA A 184 13.00 6.53 3.91
N GLN A 185 11.65 6.47 3.79
CA GLN A 185 10.72 7.44 4.36
C GLN A 185 9.66 6.78 5.26
N SER A 186 9.56 5.46 5.21
CA SER A 186 8.62 4.70 6.04
C SER A 186 9.16 3.34 6.42
N PHE A 187 8.58 2.80 7.48
CA PHE A 187 8.85 1.47 8.05
C PHE A 187 7.54 0.73 8.23
N SER A 188 7.51 -0.54 7.88
CA SER A 188 6.39 -1.46 8.07
C SER A 188 6.87 -2.70 8.82
N ALA A 189 6.12 -3.17 9.82
CA ALA A 189 6.40 -4.39 10.55
C ALA A 189 5.15 -5.26 10.69
N ARG A 190 5.33 -6.58 10.62
CA ARG A 190 4.32 -7.59 10.90
C ARG A 190 4.36 -7.95 12.37
N VAL A 191 3.32 -7.61 13.11
CA VAL A 191 3.30 -7.69 14.59
C VAL A 191 2.04 -8.35 15.10
N SER A 192 2.10 -8.89 16.32
CA SER A 192 0.96 -9.44 17.05
C SER A 192 1.09 -9.19 18.54
N SER A 193 -0.03 -9.03 19.26
CA SER A 193 -0.04 -8.81 20.70
C SER A 193 -1.30 -9.33 21.36
N ALA A 194 -1.14 -10.21 22.36
CA ALA A 194 -2.16 -10.50 23.35
C ALA A 194 -1.90 -9.75 24.68
N GLY A 195 -0.80 -8.99 24.73
CA GLY A 195 -0.38 -8.20 25.89
C GLY A 195 -0.91 -6.76 25.83
N VAL A 196 -0.01 -5.81 26.08
CA VAL A 196 -0.34 -4.39 26.20
C VAL A 196 -0.04 -3.57 24.92
N GLY A 197 0.55 -4.21 23.89
CA GLY A 197 1.10 -3.49 22.75
C GLY A 197 2.35 -2.70 23.15
N GLY A 198 2.71 -1.71 22.37
CA GLY A 198 3.89 -0.90 22.67
C GLY A 198 4.33 -0.06 21.46
N ASN A 199 5.63 0.21 21.40
CA ASN A 199 6.24 0.92 20.28
C ASN A 199 7.54 0.24 19.84
N ILE A 200 7.82 0.34 18.55
CA ILE A 200 9.12 0.03 17.93
C ILE A 200 9.80 1.36 17.66
N GLU A 201 10.89 1.67 18.36
CA GLU A 201 11.77 2.80 18.06
C GLU A 201 12.83 2.35 17.04
N ILE A 202 12.87 3.00 15.88
CA ILE A 202 13.84 2.75 14.82
C ILE A 202 15.03 3.68 15.06
N ARG A 203 16.20 3.13 15.37
CA ARG A 203 17.43 3.88 15.65
C ARG A 203 18.56 3.44 14.74
N VAL A 204 19.47 4.37 14.41
CA VAL A 204 20.54 4.18 13.43
C VAL A 204 21.89 4.20 14.16
N ASP A 205 22.75 3.25 13.79
CA ASP A 205 24.16 3.07 14.19
C ASP A 205 24.43 2.78 15.65
N SER A 206 23.52 3.06 16.56
CA SER A 206 23.63 2.62 17.97
C SER A 206 22.28 2.56 18.66
N LEU A 207 22.17 1.81 19.76
CA LEU A 207 20.95 1.68 20.55
C LEU A 207 20.43 3.04 21.09
N ASN A 208 21.33 3.99 21.29
CA ASN A 208 21.03 5.37 21.68
C ASN A 208 21.27 6.38 20.54
N GLY A 209 21.43 5.88 19.31
CA GLY A 209 21.64 6.70 18.11
C GLY A 209 20.41 7.52 17.72
N ALA A 210 20.51 8.20 16.59
CA ALA A 210 19.42 9.01 16.05
C ALA A 210 18.11 8.22 15.98
N LEU A 211 17.06 8.75 16.56
CA LEU A 211 15.69 8.20 16.45
C LEU A 211 15.13 8.58 15.07
N ALA A 212 15.07 7.62 14.18
CA ALA A 212 14.52 7.81 12.84
C ALA A 212 12.98 7.75 12.82
N GLY A 213 12.37 6.93 13.69
CA GLY A 213 10.91 6.83 13.76
C GLY A 213 10.44 6.02 14.96
N THR A 214 9.14 6.10 15.24
CA THR A 214 8.48 5.31 16.27
C THR A 214 7.18 4.75 15.72
N CYS A 215 7.06 3.41 15.65
CA CYS A 215 5.86 2.70 15.24
C CYS A 215 5.09 2.20 16.45
N LYS A 216 3.80 2.54 16.51
CA LYS A 216 2.90 2.03 17.55
C LYS A 216 2.41 0.63 17.19
N VAL A 217 2.60 -0.31 18.09
CA VAL A 217 2.08 -1.69 17.96
C VAL A 217 0.76 -1.82 18.73
N PRO A 218 -0.37 -2.12 18.05
CA PRO A 218 -1.66 -2.30 18.70
C PRO A 218 -1.76 -3.66 19.39
N VAL A 219 -2.71 -3.79 20.31
CA VAL A 219 -3.18 -5.09 20.80
C VAL A 219 -4.00 -5.75 19.70
N THR A 220 -3.66 -6.98 19.30
CA THR A 220 -4.32 -7.72 18.22
C THR A 220 -5.22 -8.86 18.72
N GLY A 221 -5.26 -9.11 20.03
CA GLY A 221 -6.07 -10.14 20.66
C GLY A 221 -5.44 -11.53 20.70
N GLY A 222 -4.19 -11.69 20.25
CA GLY A 222 -3.47 -12.97 20.34
C GLY A 222 -1.99 -12.84 19.96
N TRP A 223 -1.12 -13.69 20.55
CA TRP A 223 0.32 -13.71 20.27
C TRP A 223 0.67 -14.15 18.84
N GLN A 224 -0.26 -14.75 18.13
CA GLN A 224 -0.13 -15.18 16.73
C GLN A 224 -1.27 -14.61 15.85
N THR A 225 -1.97 -13.55 16.33
CA THR A 225 -2.95 -12.81 15.55
C THR A 225 -2.27 -11.60 14.92
N TRP A 226 -1.82 -11.76 13.70
CA TRP A 226 -0.91 -10.85 13.03
C TRP A 226 -1.61 -9.67 12.34
N THR A 227 -1.00 -8.48 12.45
CA THR A 227 -1.37 -7.27 11.70
C THR A 227 -0.12 -6.53 11.27
N ASN A 228 -0.23 -5.64 10.29
CA ASN A 228 0.85 -4.73 9.94
C ASN A 228 0.73 -3.45 10.77
N THR A 229 1.88 -2.90 11.17
CA THR A 229 1.99 -1.56 11.72
C THR A 229 2.98 -0.75 10.88
N ASP A 230 2.60 0.46 10.53
CA ASP A 230 3.35 1.33 9.65
C ASP A 230 3.64 2.66 10.33
N CYS A 231 4.80 3.25 10.05
CA CYS A 231 5.14 4.59 10.51
C CYS A 231 6.07 5.33 9.55
N ALA A 232 6.01 6.65 9.59
CA ALA A 232 6.99 7.50 8.91
C ALA A 232 8.34 7.41 9.64
N VAL A 233 9.42 7.43 8.87
CA VAL A 233 10.79 7.58 9.37
C VAL A 233 11.43 8.83 8.79
N SER A 234 12.32 9.45 9.55
CA SER A 234 13.22 10.46 9.04
C SER A 234 14.07 9.85 7.92
N PRO A 235 14.46 10.61 6.89
CA PRO A 235 15.25 10.11 5.78
C PRO A 235 16.49 9.33 6.24
N ILE A 236 16.64 8.08 5.77
CA ILE A 236 17.80 7.22 6.01
C ILE A 236 18.34 6.82 4.64
N GLU A 237 19.66 6.97 4.44
CA GLU A 237 20.35 6.62 3.19
C GLU A 237 21.68 5.92 3.51
N GLY A 238 22.16 5.04 2.61
CA GLY A 238 23.44 4.35 2.76
C GLY A 238 23.35 3.07 3.57
N VAL A 239 24.49 2.58 4.06
CA VAL A 239 24.58 1.32 4.83
C VAL A 239 24.75 1.62 6.31
N HIS A 240 23.84 1.10 7.12
CA HIS A 240 23.79 1.36 8.57
C HIS A 240 23.62 0.10 9.40
N THR A 241 23.94 0.18 10.68
CA THR A 241 23.45 -0.76 11.69
C THR A 241 22.10 -0.27 12.20
N LEU A 242 21.04 -1.03 11.95
CA LEU A 242 19.69 -0.71 12.39
C LEU A 242 19.43 -1.32 13.77
N TYR A 243 18.85 -0.53 14.67
CA TYR A 243 18.36 -0.98 15.98
C TYR A 243 16.84 -0.80 16.03
N LEU A 244 16.12 -1.88 16.33
CA LEU A 244 14.71 -1.85 16.69
C LEU A 244 14.65 -1.98 18.23
N LYS A 245 14.42 -0.87 18.93
CA LYS A 245 14.27 -0.84 20.37
C LYS A 245 12.80 -0.83 20.73
N PHE A 246 12.43 -1.70 21.65
CA PHE A 246 11.04 -1.90 22.04
C PHE A 246 10.73 -1.16 23.33
N THR A 247 9.62 -0.41 23.33
CA THR A 247 9.20 0.40 24.48
C THR A 247 7.70 0.27 24.75
N GLY A 248 7.33 0.29 26.03
CA GLY A 248 5.93 0.16 26.43
C GLY A 248 5.77 0.15 27.94
N SER A 249 4.60 -0.24 28.41
CA SER A 249 4.33 -0.48 29.83
C SER A 249 4.95 -1.80 30.30
N THR A 250 4.88 -2.09 31.59
CA THR A 250 5.36 -3.33 32.17
C THR A 250 4.59 -4.55 31.67
N GLY A 251 5.31 -5.65 31.39
CA GLY A 251 4.79 -6.93 30.88
C GLY A 251 5.08 -7.12 29.41
N ALA A 252 4.81 -8.33 28.91
CA ALA A 252 5.06 -8.70 27.53
C ALA A 252 4.30 -7.80 26.55
N LEU A 253 5.02 -7.17 25.63
CA LEU A 253 4.50 -6.14 24.75
C LEU A 253 3.83 -6.74 23.51
N PHE A 254 4.62 -7.36 22.64
CA PHE A 254 4.17 -7.88 21.34
C PHE A 254 5.17 -8.87 20.76
N ASN A 255 4.80 -9.52 19.67
CA ASN A 255 5.70 -10.30 18.81
C ASN A 255 5.92 -9.54 17.48
N ILE A 256 7.08 -9.76 16.86
CA ILE A 256 7.43 -9.24 15.54
C ILE A 256 7.90 -10.38 14.64
N ASN A 257 7.31 -10.50 13.44
CA ASN A 257 7.64 -11.51 12.44
C ASN A 257 8.70 -11.00 11.46
N TRP A 258 8.39 -9.93 10.76
CA TRP A 258 9.29 -9.29 9.78
C TRP A 258 9.09 -7.77 9.77
N PHE A 259 10.03 -7.09 9.12
CA PHE A 259 9.91 -5.67 8.82
C PHE A 259 10.51 -5.34 7.45
N LYS A 260 10.18 -4.18 6.90
CA LYS A 260 10.76 -3.60 5.69
C LYS A 260 10.67 -2.09 5.73
N PHE A 261 11.49 -1.43 4.91
CA PHE A 261 11.38 0.01 4.66
C PHE A 261 10.75 0.28 3.29
N SER A 262 10.32 1.53 3.08
CA SER A 262 9.86 2.01 1.79
C SER A 262 10.35 3.44 1.56
N ASN A 263 10.59 3.79 0.30
CA ASN A 263 10.90 5.17 -0.12
C ASN A 263 9.64 6.02 -0.31
N THR A 264 8.45 5.47 -0.06
CA THR A 264 7.19 6.20 -0.06
C THR A 264 6.80 6.59 1.35
N LEU A 265 6.26 7.79 1.53
CA LEU A 265 5.69 8.22 2.80
C LEU A 265 4.45 7.36 3.11
N VAL A 266 4.56 6.49 4.13
CA VAL A 266 3.36 5.92 4.73
C VAL A 266 2.74 7.01 5.61
N GLN A 267 1.58 7.50 5.21
CA GLN A 267 0.70 8.21 6.12
C GLN A 267 0.19 7.17 7.13
N PRO A 268 0.46 7.31 8.42
CA PRO A 268 -0.07 6.37 9.40
C PRO A 268 -1.60 6.33 9.26
N SER A 269 -2.15 5.16 8.98
CA SER A 269 -3.60 4.95 8.86
C SER A 269 -4.25 4.95 10.25
N THR A 270 -4.19 6.08 10.95
CA THR A 270 -4.90 6.26 12.23
C THR A 270 -6.37 6.57 12.00
N GLY A 271 -7.02 5.89 11.03
CA GLY A 271 -8.39 6.20 10.69
C GLY A 271 -9.07 5.18 9.81
N ASP A 272 -10.23 5.55 9.32
CA ASP A 272 -11.16 4.67 8.62
C ASP A 272 -11.07 4.81 7.08
N ILE A 273 -10.19 5.67 6.56
CA ILE A 273 -10.09 5.99 5.12
C ILE A 273 -8.71 5.67 4.53
N VAL A 274 -7.65 6.30 5.03
CA VAL A 274 -6.30 6.11 4.50
C VAL A 274 -5.83 4.67 4.76
N GLY A 275 -5.25 4.02 3.75
CA GLY A 275 -4.83 2.62 3.80
C GLY A 275 -5.98 1.61 3.69
N LYS A 276 -7.16 2.05 3.24
CA LYS A 276 -8.39 1.24 3.20
C LYS A 276 -9.15 1.42 1.89
N ILE A 277 -10.18 0.59 1.70
CA ILE A 277 -11.12 0.69 0.59
C ILE A 277 -12.39 1.36 1.08
N SER A 278 -12.74 2.48 0.43
CA SER A 278 -14.09 3.05 0.50
C SER A 278 -14.88 2.65 -0.74
N VAL A 279 -16.16 2.41 -0.58
CA VAL A 279 -17.08 2.16 -1.71
C VAL A 279 -18.10 3.28 -1.79
N GLY A 280 -18.38 3.79 -2.97
CA GLY A 280 -19.52 4.68 -3.20
C GLY A 280 -20.82 3.94 -2.94
N TYR A 281 -21.71 4.50 -2.16
CA TYR A 281 -22.94 3.88 -1.73
C TYR A 281 -24.12 4.82 -1.98
N GLN A 282 -24.96 4.45 -2.93
CA GLN A 282 -26.09 5.25 -3.37
C GLN A 282 -27.31 5.06 -2.46
N ALA A 283 -27.70 3.82 -2.20
CA ALA A 283 -28.89 3.44 -1.45
C ALA A 283 -30.16 4.19 -1.92
N TRP A 284 -30.33 4.34 -3.22
CA TRP A 284 -31.39 5.18 -3.83
C TRP A 284 -32.49 4.43 -4.55
N PHE A 285 -32.42 3.11 -4.64
CA PHE A 285 -33.43 2.29 -5.29
C PHE A 285 -34.68 2.20 -4.44
N ASN A 286 -35.82 2.68 -4.96
CA ASN A 286 -37.11 2.56 -4.30
C ASN A 286 -38.09 1.73 -5.13
N ALA A 287 -39.07 1.13 -4.46
CA ALA A 287 -40.19 0.42 -5.08
C ALA A 287 -41.52 0.97 -4.53
N LYS A 288 -42.50 1.08 -5.39
CA LYS A 288 -43.84 1.48 -4.94
C LYS A 288 -44.43 0.42 -3.97
N GLY A 289 -44.82 0.89 -2.80
CA GLY A 289 -45.34 -0.02 -1.73
C GLY A 289 -44.26 -0.41 -0.71
N ASP A 290 -43.03 0.12 -0.80
CA ASP A 290 -41.96 -0.11 0.18
C ASP A 290 -42.19 0.63 1.52
N GLY A 291 -43.19 1.49 1.59
CA GLY A 291 -43.53 2.30 2.77
C GLY A 291 -42.77 3.61 2.83
N SER A 292 -42.00 3.96 1.81
CA SER A 292 -41.30 5.24 1.70
C SER A 292 -42.30 6.39 1.49
N PRO A 293 -42.01 7.60 1.99
CA PRO A 293 -42.83 8.78 1.71
C PRO A 293 -42.82 9.17 0.24
N PHE A 294 -41.82 8.69 -0.53
CA PHE A 294 -41.63 8.98 -1.94
C PHE A 294 -42.56 8.18 -2.84
N GLY A 295 -42.86 6.90 -2.52
CA GLY A 295 -43.85 6.07 -3.20
C GLY A 295 -43.61 5.80 -4.70
N CYS A 296 -42.37 5.71 -5.13
CA CYS A 296 -41.93 5.70 -6.54
C CYS A 296 -40.98 4.52 -6.82
N TRP A 297 -41.01 3.95 -8.02
CA TRP A 297 -39.96 3.07 -8.53
C TRP A 297 -38.75 3.88 -8.97
N PHE A 298 -37.99 4.39 -8.02
CA PHE A 298 -36.89 5.29 -8.29
C PHE A 298 -35.61 4.52 -8.61
N HIS A 299 -34.85 5.00 -9.59
CA HIS A 299 -33.68 4.38 -10.20
C HIS A 299 -33.90 3.03 -10.87
N TRP A 300 -34.90 2.24 -10.49
CA TRP A 300 -35.33 1.08 -11.25
C TRP A 300 -36.04 1.45 -12.56
N SER A 301 -36.69 2.61 -12.58
CA SER A 301 -37.38 3.12 -13.77
C SER A 301 -37.15 4.63 -13.98
N ASN A 302 -37.49 5.08 -15.19
CA ASN A 302 -37.36 6.48 -15.59
C ASN A 302 -38.53 7.37 -15.16
N ASN A 303 -39.68 6.79 -14.70
CA ASN A 303 -40.95 7.51 -14.53
C ASN A 303 -41.77 7.15 -13.31
N CYS A 304 -41.19 6.68 -12.24
CA CYS A 304 -41.88 6.23 -11.03
C CYS A 304 -42.79 4.98 -11.14
N ASP A 305 -43.15 4.52 -12.34
CA ASP A 305 -43.92 3.29 -12.50
C ASP A 305 -43.04 2.05 -12.43
N ALA A 306 -43.64 0.88 -12.22
CA ALA A 306 -42.92 -0.38 -12.18
C ALA A 306 -42.11 -0.59 -13.49
N PRO A 307 -40.85 -1.09 -13.40
CA PRO A 307 -40.05 -1.39 -14.60
C PRO A 307 -40.82 -2.24 -15.59
N THR A 308 -41.00 -1.73 -16.79
CA THR A 308 -41.76 -2.32 -17.90
C THR A 308 -40.84 -2.48 -19.10
N PRO A 309 -40.83 -3.65 -19.78
CA PRO A 309 -39.85 -3.95 -20.82
C PRO A 309 -39.96 -2.97 -22.01
N ASN A 310 -38.79 -2.55 -22.53
CA ASN A 310 -38.66 -1.64 -23.67
C ASN A 310 -39.39 -0.30 -23.50
N ASN A 311 -39.66 0.14 -22.27
CA ASN A 311 -40.39 1.37 -21.97
C ASN A 311 -39.62 2.25 -20.97
N ASN A 312 -39.54 1.83 -19.71
CA ASN A 312 -39.03 2.69 -18.64
C ASN A 312 -37.95 2.04 -17.78
N VAL A 313 -37.38 0.92 -18.17
CA VAL A 313 -36.27 0.27 -17.46
C VAL A 313 -35.05 1.19 -17.51
N LYS A 314 -34.50 1.52 -16.32
CA LYS A 314 -33.36 2.40 -16.20
C LYS A 314 -32.05 1.67 -15.96
N PHE A 315 -32.10 0.57 -15.18
CA PHE A 315 -30.90 -0.14 -14.73
C PHE A 315 -30.36 -1.11 -15.81
N GLU A 316 -29.04 -1.22 -15.85
CA GLU A 316 -28.30 -2.01 -16.84
C GLU A 316 -27.99 -3.42 -16.38
N VAL A 317 -27.60 -3.59 -15.09
CA VAL A 317 -27.25 -4.88 -14.49
C VAL A 317 -28.39 -5.37 -13.62
N TYR A 318 -28.83 -6.64 -13.81
CA TYR A 318 -29.88 -7.21 -12.98
C TYR A 318 -29.31 -7.68 -11.65
N PRO A 319 -29.86 -7.23 -10.48
CA PRO A 319 -29.36 -7.65 -9.18
C PRO A 319 -29.65 -9.12 -8.90
N ASP A 320 -28.74 -9.80 -8.21
CA ASP A 320 -29.05 -11.10 -7.62
C ASP A 320 -29.91 -10.91 -6.38
N THR A 321 -31.16 -11.32 -6.46
CA THR A 321 -32.15 -11.10 -5.39
C THR A 321 -32.36 -12.29 -4.47
N ARG A 322 -31.58 -13.37 -4.60
CA ARG A 322 -31.77 -14.62 -3.85
C ARG A 322 -31.60 -14.47 -2.33
N GLU A 323 -30.87 -13.48 -1.86
CA GLU A 323 -30.60 -13.28 -0.42
C GLU A 323 -31.47 -12.21 0.24
N TYR A 324 -32.40 -11.59 -0.50
CA TYR A 324 -33.34 -10.62 0.07
C TYR A 324 -34.66 -11.31 0.41
N SER A 325 -35.16 -11.05 1.60
CA SER A 325 -36.46 -11.58 2.03
C SER A 325 -37.66 -10.74 1.57
N LYS A 326 -37.44 -9.43 1.37
CA LYS A 326 -38.45 -8.47 0.95
C LYS A 326 -38.17 -7.95 -0.45
N LEU A 327 -39.03 -8.25 -1.38
CA LEU A 327 -38.89 -7.94 -2.79
C LEU A 327 -40.22 -7.47 -3.39
N TYR A 328 -40.15 -6.63 -4.41
CA TYR A 328 -41.28 -5.99 -5.08
C TYR A 328 -41.38 -6.45 -6.53
N GLN A 329 -42.60 -6.77 -6.96
CA GLN A 329 -42.86 -7.32 -8.29
C GLN A 329 -42.79 -6.22 -9.37
N SER A 330 -41.93 -6.39 -10.35
CA SER A 330 -41.84 -5.56 -11.55
C SER A 330 -42.85 -6.03 -12.62
N ASN A 331 -42.97 -5.26 -13.73
CA ASN A 331 -43.75 -5.69 -14.93
C ASN A 331 -42.86 -6.45 -15.94
N LEU A 332 -41.66 -6.80 -15.59
CA LEU A 332 -40.78 -7.64 -16.42
C LEU A 332 -41.27 -9.10 -16.42
N ALA A 333 -41.00 -9.87 -17.48
CA ALA A 333 -41.24 -11.28 -17.52
C ALA A 333 -40.42 -12.02 -16.44
N ASN A 334 -40.79 -13.22 -16.12
CA ASN A 334 -40.00 -14.06 -15.26
C ASN A 334 -38.56 -14.17 -15.77
N LEU A 335 -37.64 -14.38 -14.84
CA LEU A 335 -36.26 -14.74 -15.15
C LEU A 335 -36.27 -16.03 -15.99
N ALA A 336 -35.22 -16.22 -16.80
CA ALA A 336 -35.18 -17.41 -17.66
C ALA A 336 -35.11 -18.74 -16.87
N ASN A 337 -34.75 -18.71 -15.57
CA ASN A 337 -34.89 -19.85 -14.67
C ASN A 337 -36.30 -20.07 -14.11
N GLY A 338 -37.29 -19.29 -14.53
CA GLY A 338 -38.68 -19.36 -14.11
C GLY A 338 -39.08 -18.55 -12.88
N SER A 339 -38.12 -17.96 -12.15
CA SER A 339 -38.40 -17.16 -10.95
C SER A 339 -39.04 -15.81 -11.30
N PRO A 340 -39.93 -15.28 -10.45
CA PRO A 340 -40.52 -13.95 -10.67
C PRO A 340 -39.45 -12.84 -10.72
N ALA A 341 -39.60 -11.88 -11.65
CA ALA A 341 -38.72 -10.72 -11.74
C ALA A 341 -39.07 -9.69 -10.66
N ARG A 342 -38.44 -9.82 -9.50
CA ARG A 342 -38.63 -8.96 -8.33
C ARG A 342 -37.37 -8.20 -8.02
N LEU A 343 -37.52 -6.99 -7.46
CA LEU A 343 -36.43 -6.08 -7.12
C LEU A 343 -36.53 -5.65 -5.67
N PHE A 344 -35.40 -5.32 -5.06
CA PHE A 344 -35.34 -4.81 -3.68
C PHE A 344 -35.67 -3.31 -3.60
N SER A 345 -35.87 -2.80 -2.38
CA SER A 345 -35.88 -1.36 -2.10
C SER A 345 -34.79 -1.02 -1.08
N SER A 346 -34.00 0.01 -1.36
CA SER A 346 -33.04 0.59 -0.42
C SER A 346 -33.74 1.29 0.77
N PHE A 347 -35.03 1.53 0.70
CA PHE A 347 -35.82 2.02 1.85
C PHE A 347 -35.99 0.95 2.93
N ASP A 348 -35.91 -0.33 2.58
CA ASP A 348 -36.04 -1.41 3.56
C ASP A 348 -34.78 -1.59 4.40
N GLN A 349 -34.91 -1.61 5.71
CA GLN A 349 -33.77 -1.83 6.63
C GLN A 349 -33.09 -3.19 6.36
N GLU A 350 -33.86 -4.19 5.95
CA GLU A 350 -33.36 -5.53 5.61
C GLU A 350 -32.36 -5.46 4.44
N THR A 351 -32.67 -4.70 3.38
CA THR A 351 -31.79 -4.48 2.23
C THR A 351 -30.47 -3.85 2.67
N LEU A 352 -30.53 -2.78 3.46
CA LEU A 352 -29.32 -2.11 3.93
C LEU A 352 -28.51 -2.99 4.87
N ASN A 353 -29.16 -3.77 5.74
CA ASN A 353 -28.50 -4.75 6.59
C ASN A 353 -27.78 -5.81 5.74
N LYS A 354 -28.40 -6.30 4.66
CA LYS A 354 -27.78 -7.25 3.75
C LYS A 354 -26.56 -6.67 3.03
N HIS A 355 -26.63 -5.42 2.59
CA HIS A 355 -25.49 -4.75 1.97
C HIS A 355 -24.31 -4.59 2.96
N PHE A 356 -24.58 -4.20 4.20
CA PHE A 356 -23.54 -4.04 5.22
C PHE A 356 -23.03 -5.39 5.76
N GLU A 357 -23.86 -6.44 5.76
CA GLU A 357 -23.44 -7.82 5.99
C GLU A 357 -22.44 -8.27 4.92
N TRP A 358 -22.70 -8.00 3.63
CA TRP A 358 -21.72 -8.27 2.57
C TRP A 358 -20.45 -7.45 2.73
N MET A 359 -20.55 -6.15 3.05
CA MET A 359 -19.35 -5.35 3.33
C MET A 359 -18.51 -5.92 4.47
N GLN A 360 -19.15 -6.47 5.52
CA GLN A 360 -18.47 -7.16 6.61
C GLN A 360 -17.82 -8.46 6.13
N ALA A 361 -18.58 -9.33 5.47
CA ALA A 361 -18.12 -10.64 5.01
C ALA A 361 -16.94 -10.55 4.02
N TYR A 362 -16.92 -9.52 3.19
CA TYR A 362 -15.86 -9.27 2.20
C TYR A 362 -14.86 -8.19 2.61
N ASN A 363 -14.83 -7.85 3.89
CA ASN A 363 -13.86 -6.91 4.49
C ASN A 363 -13.75 -5.57 3.75
N ILE A 364 -14.86 -5.03 3.27
CA ILE A 364 -14.98 -3.67 2.72
C ILE A 364 -15.09 -2.71 3.90
N ASP A 365 -14.19 -1.73 3.96
CA ASP A 365 -13.97 -0.94 5.18
C ASP A 365 -15.04 0.13 5.42
N THR A 366 -15.35 0.94 4.39
CA THR A 366 -16.13 2.18 4.55
C THR A 366 -17.07 2.43 3.37
N ALA A 367 -18.31 2.85 3.67
CA ALA A 367 -19.28 3.29 2.68
C ALA A 367 -19.31 4.82 2.60
N ALA A 368 -19.12 5.39 1.41
CA ALA A 368 -19.35 6.81 1.13
C ALA A 368 -20.83 7.00 0.78
N LEU A 369 -21.64 7.33 1.77
CA LEU A 369 -23.07 7.56 1.57
C LEU A 369 -23.28 8.86 0.77
N GLN A 370 -23.73 8.71 -0.46
CA GLN A 370 -23.95 9.85 -1.33
C GLN A 370 -25.20 10.64 -0.94
N ARG A 371 -25.05 11.98 -0.99
CA ARG A 371 -26.10 12.94 -0.71
C ARG A 371 -26.11 13.98 -1.82
N PHE A 372 -27.14 13.91 -2.69
CA PHE A 372 -27.21 14.70 -3.93
C PHE A 372 -27.72 16.11 -3.68
N GLY A 373 -26.96 17.10 -4.14
CA GLY A 373 -27.24 18.51 -3.94
C GLY A 373 -28.60 18.94 -4.43
N ALA A 374 -28.91 18.69 -5.68
CA ALA A 374 -30.14 19.16 -6.31
C ALA A 374 -31.42 18.55 -5.74
N SER A 375 -31.37 17.29 -5.27
CA SER A 375 -32.57 16.56 -4.84
C SER A 375 -32.69 16.37 -3.33
N GLU A 376 -31.59 16.47 -2.57
CA GLU A 376 -31.58 16.19 -1.14
C GLU A 376 -31.21 17.40 -0.30
N VAL A 377 -30.34 18.27 -0.78
CA VAL A 377 -29.79 19.39 0.00
C VAL A 377 -30.65 20.64 -0.11
N ASP A 378 -31.11 20.99 -1.33
CA ASP A 378 -31.75 22.26 -1.63
C ASP A 378 -33.28 22.17 -1.83
N THR A 379 -33.83 20.96 -1.97
CA THR A 379 -35.26 20.75 -2.28
C THR A 379 -35.99 20.04 -1.15
N PRO A 380 -36.86 20.72 -0.39
CA PRO A 380 -37.73 20.07 0.59
C PRO A 380 -38.89 19.38 -0.12
N ASP A 381 -38.77 18.09 -0.39
CA ASP A 381 -39.83 17.24 -0.94
C ASP A 381 -39.81 15.83 -0.36
N GLY A 382 -40.74 14.99 -0.79
CA GLY A 382 -40.85 13.60 -0.30
C GLY A 382 -39.61 12.77 -0.60
N TYR A 383 -38.83 13.09 -1.63
CA TYR A 383 -37.58 12.39 -1.92
C TYR A 383 -36.51 12.73 -0.88
N ARG A 384 -36.35 14.00 -0.48
CA ARG A 384 -35.45 14.37 0.61
C ARG A 384 -35.78 13.65 1.90
N ASP A 385 -37.07 13.59 2.27
CA ASP A 385 -37.51 12.87 3.47
C ASP A 385 -37.19 11.37 3.38
N ASN A 386 -37.38 10.75 2.21
CA ASN A 386 -36.97 9.38 1.92
C ASN A 386 -35.46 9.20 2.17
N ARG A 387 -34.62 10.07 1.62
CA ARG A 387 -33.16 10.01 1.75
C ARG A 387 -32.66 10.23 3.18
N ASP A 388 -33.30 11.10 3.94
CA ASP A 388 -33.00 11.34 5.36
C ASP A 388 -33.29 10.08 6.20
N ILE A 389 -34.42 9.40 5.92
CA ILE A 389 -34.76 8.14 6.58
C ILE A 389 -33.75 7.03 6.19
N VAL A 390 -33.40 6.93 4.90
CA VAL A 390 -32.40 5.97 4.41
C VAL A 390 -31.04 6.21 5.07
N ALA A 391 -30.60 7.45 5.20
CA ALA A 391 -29.33 7.77 5.87
C ALA A 391 -29.29 7.31 7.34
N SER A 392 -30.41 7.46 8.07
CA SER A 392 -30.54 6.92 9.43
C SER A 392 -30.49 5.39 9.46
N LYS A 393 -31.10 4.73 8.48
CA LYS A 393 -31.07 3.26 8.36
C LYS A 393 -29.69 2.74 7.96
N VAL A 394 -28.94 3.48 7.13
CA VAL A 394 -27.53 3.19 6.79
C VAL A 394 -26.67 3.25 8.05
N ARG A 395 -26.85 4.28 8.91
CA ARG A 395 -26.16 4.34 10.20
C ARG A 395 -26.43 3.08 11.02
N ASN A 396 -27.70 2.67 11.16
CA ASN A 396 -28.07 1.48 11.92
C ASN A 396 -27.42 0.19 11.37
N ALA A 397 -27.40 0.04 10.03
CA ALA A 397 -26.74 -1.10 9.39
C ALA A 397 -25.23 -1.08 9.61
N ALA A 398 -24.58 0.09 9.46
CA ALA A 398 -23.15 0.23 9.68
C ALA A 398 -22.74 -0.11 11.12
N GLU A 399 -23.52 0.35 12.12
CA GLU A 399 -23.34 0.00 13.53
C GLU A 399 -23.49 -1.50 13.77
N SER A 400 -24.54 -2.12 13.19
CA SER A 400 -24.85 -3.55 13.38
C SER A 400 -23.77 -4.47 12.82
N PHE A 401 -23.14 -4.10 11.71
CA PHE A 401 -22.12 -4.93 11.03
C PHE A 401 -20.69 -4.42 11.22
N GLY A 402 -20.46 -3.45 12.09
CA GLY A 402 -19.13 -2.95 12.41
C GLY A 402 -18.39 -2.38 11.20
N ARG A 403 -19.13 -1.79 10.24
CA ARG A 403 -18.55 -1.09 9.09
C ARG A 403 -18.64 0.41 9.30
N LYS A 404 -17.85 1.18 8.54
CA LYS A 404 -17.85 2.63 8.64
C LYS A 404 -18.63 3.26 7.49
N PHE A 405 -19.11 4.50 7.72
CA PHE A 405 -19.70 5.32 6.67
C PHE A 405 -19.37 6.80 6.89
N TYR A 406 -19.42 7.57 5.82
CA TYR A 406 -19.34 9.03 5.86
C TYR A 406 -20.27 9.64 4.81
N VAL A 407 -20.62 10.91 4.99
CA VAL A 407 -21.44 11.66 4.02
C VAL A 407 -20.55 12.16 2.89
N MET A 408 -20.99 11.92 1.66
CA MET A 408 -20.38 12.40 0.43
C MET A 408 -21.39 13.29 -0.31
N TYR A 409 -21.19 14.59 -0.25
CA TYR A 409 -22.03 15.55 -0.98
C TYR A 409 -21.65 15.55 -2.44
N ASP A 410 -22.62 15.33 -3.34
CA ASP A 410 -22.53 15.65 -4.76
C ASP A 410 -23.16 17.02 -5.01
N ILE A 411 -22.34 17.99 -5.40
CA ILE A 411 -22.79 19.37 -5.61
C ILE A 411 -23.39 19.63 -6.98
N THR A 412 -23.55 18.60 -7.82
CA THR A 412 -24.17 18.74 -9.14
C THR A 412 -25.60 19.24 -9.01
N GLY A 413 -25.95 20.23 -9.83
CA GLY A 413 -27.29 20.80 -9.88
C GLY A 413 -27.65 21.76 -8.74
N LEU A 414 -26.76 21.99 -7.76
CA LEU A 414 -26.97 23.04 -6.75
C LEU A 414 -26.94 24.43 -7.39
N GLY A 415 -27.76 25.35 -6.87
CA GLY A 415 -27.82 26.73 -7.30
C GLY A 415 -26.66 27.61 -6.81
N LYS A 416 -26.77 28.94 -7.02
CA LYS A 416 -25.73 29.92 -6.64
C LYS A 416 -25.39 29.94 -5.15
N ASN A 417 -26.32 29.53 -4.30
CA ASN A 417 -26.12 29.50 -2.82
C ASN A 417 -25.60 28.16 -2.33
N TRP A 418 -24.96 27.37 -3.18
CA TRP A 418 -24.55 25.98 -2.91
C TRP A 418 -23.71 25.83 -1.62
N VAL A 419 -22.80 26.76 -1.34
CA VAL A 419 -21.99 26.75 -0.11
C VAL A 419 -22.86 26.84 1.13
N ALA A 420 -23.82 27.77 1.14
CA ALA A 420 -24.75 27.92 2.26
C ALA A 420 -25.67 26.70 2.40
N ALA A 421 -26.12 26.12 1.30
CA ALA A 421 -26.97 24.93 1.28
C ALA A 421 -26.24 23.73 1.90
N VAL A 422 -24.99 23.45 1.48
CA VAL A 422 -24.17 22.37 2.04
C VAL A 422 -23.89 22.60 3.53
N LYS A 423 -23.52 23.81 3.94
CA LYS A 423 -23.29 24.15 5.36
C LYS A 423 -24.56 23.95 6.20
N HIS A 424 -25.71 24.37 5.66
CA HIS A 424 -27.00 24.19 6.34
C HIS A 424 -27.37 22.71 6.47
N ASP A 425 -27.30 21.95 5.40
CA ASP A 425 -27.63 20.52 5.42
C ASP A 425 -26.71 19.74 6.35
N TRP A 426 -25.41 20.01 6.32
CA TRP A 426 -24.46 19.40 7.26
C TRP A 426 -24.88 19.67 8.70
N THR A 427 -25.10 20.94 9.06
CA THR A 427 -25.37 21.33 10.43
C THR A 427 -26.76 20.92 10.89
N ALA A 428 -27.79 21.29 10.12
CA ALA A 428 -29.19 21.11 10.50
C ALA A 428 -29.64 19.65 10.31
N THR A 429 -29.22 19.00 9.21
CA THR A 429 -29.71 17.66 8.87
C THR A 429 -28.74 16.58 9.34
N ALA A 430 -27.54 16.51 8.80
CA ALA A 430 -26.62 15.39 9.07
C ALA A 430 -26.21 15.32 10.55
N VAL A 431 -25.85 16.47 11.14
CA VAL A 431 -25.39 16.54 12.55
C VAL A 431 -26.57 16.58 13.52
N ASN A 432 -27.49 17.55 13.40
CA ASN A 432 -28.49 17.81 14.44
C ASN A 432 -29.74 16.92 14.30
N LYS A 433 -30.34 16.80 13.09
CA LYS A 433 -31.58 16.05 12.88
C LYS A 433 -31.33 14.54 12.88
N LEU A 434 -30.39 14.07 12.07
CA LEU A 434 -30.12 12.65 11.86
C LEU A 434 -29.04 12.10 12.80
N GLN A 435 -28.28 12.97 13.45
CA GLN A 435 -27.19 12.61 14.36
C GLN A 435 -26.20 11.58 13.77
N LEU A 436 -25.92 11.67 12.47
CA LEU A 436 -25.04 10.73 11.78
C LEU A 436 -23.63 10.73 12.37
N THR A 437 -23.11 11.91 12.68
CA THR A 437 -21.74 12.12 13.17
C THR A 437 -21.52 11.69 14.63
N SER A 438 -22.58 11.47 15.41
CA SER A 438 -22.50 10.94 16.76
C SER A 438 -22.33 9.42 16.80
N SER A 439 -22.59 8.75 15.68
CA SER A 439 -22.47 7.29 15.55
C SER A 439 -21.00 6.84 15.70
N SER A 440 -20.79 5.72 16.40
CA SER A 440 -19.49 5.04 16.44
C SER A 440 -19.07 4.48 15.07
N ALA A 441 -20.04 4.28 14.16
CA ALA A 441 -19.83 3.84 12.79
C ALA A 441 -19.47 5.01 11.83
N TYR A 442 -19.64 6.27 12.25
CA TYR A 442 -19.23 7.39 11.40
C TYR A 442 -17.70 7.44 11.24
N ALA A 443 -17.24 7.50 10.00
CA ALA A 443 -15.81 7.40 9.68
C ALA A 443 -15.00 8.58 10.26
N ARG A 444 -13.82 8.25 10.77
CA ARG A 444 -12.84 9.23 11.27
C ARG A 444 -11.48 8.98 10.65
N GLN A 445 -10.79 10.04 10.33
CA GLN A 445 -9.39 10.01 9.90
C GLN A 445 -8.57 10.95 10.77
N ASN A 446 -7.51 10.47 11.38
CA ASN A 446 -6.70 11.24 12.35
C ASN A 446 -7.54 11.85 13.50
N GLY A 447 -8.54 11.09 13.97
CA GLY A 447 -9.50 11.55 15.00
C GLY A 447 -10.58 12.52 14.52
N LYS A 448 -10.50 13.04 13.28
CA LYS A 448 -11.44 13.98 12.69
C LYS A 448 -12.58 13.25 11.99
N LEU A 449 -13.81 13.78 12.09
CA LEU A 449 -14.93 13.33 11.28
C LEU A 449 -14.62 13.51 9.78
N VAL A 450 -15.05 12.60 8.93
CA VAL A 450 -14.80 12.64 7.49
C VAL A 450 -16.00 13.20 6.75
N VAL A 451 -15.75 14.09 5.79
CA VAL A 451 -16.73 14.51 4.79
C VAL A 451 -16.10 14.49 3.41
N CYS A 452 -16.84 14.08 2.39
CA CYS A 452 -16.43 14.26 1.00
C CYS A 452 -17.31 15.30 0.32
N ILE A 453 -16.70 16.13 -0.52
CA ILE A 453 -17.39 17.07 -1.41
C ILE A 453 -17.01 16.67 -2.83
N TRP A 454 -17.91 15.97 -3.53
CA TRP A 454 -17.74 15.58 -4.90
C TRP A 454 -18.28 16.66 -5.84
N GLY A 455 -17.57 16.87 -6.94
CA GLY A 455 -17.96 17.82 -7.97
C GLY A 455 -17.19 19.14 -7.93
N ILE A 456 -16.26 19.32 -7.00
CA ILE A 456 -15.47 20.58 -6.93
C ILE A 456 -14.50 20.67 -8.10
N GLY A 457 -14.53 21.82 -8.79
CA GLY A 457 -13.67 22.11 -9.93
C GLY A 457 -14.12 21.48 -11.25
N PHE A 458 -15.31 20.89 -11.34
CA PHE A 458 -15.88 20.43 -12.62
C PHE A 458 -16.56 21.59 -13.36
N THR A 459 -16.51 21.57 -14.69
CA THR A 459 -17.11 22.60 -15.55
C THR A 459 -18.64 22.65 -15.48
N HIS A 460 -19.29 21.52 -15.17
CA HIS A 460 -20.75 21.37 -15.09
C HIS A 460 -21.31 21.57 -13.67
N THR A 461 -20.47 21.76 -12.65
CA THR A 461 -20.91 22.03 -11.27
C THR A 461 -20.79 23.52 -10.91
N GLN A 462 -21.37 23.90 -9.77
CA GLN A 462 -21.21 25.25 -9.24
C GLN A 462 -19.83 25.43 -8.56
N GLY A 463 -19.52 26.66 -8.22
CA GLY A 463 -18.36 27.02 -7.40
C GLY A 463 -17.18 27.59 -8.20
N THR A 464 -16.66 28.66 -7.63
CA THR A 464 -15.36 29.25 -7.98
C THR A 464 -14.28 28.67 -7.05
N PRO A 465 -12.98 28.86 -7.35
CA PRO A 465 -11.92 28.49 -6.42
C PRO A 465 -12.10 29.12 -5.01
N THR A 466 -12.51 30.38 -4.95
CA THR A 466 -12.71 31.11 -3.68
C THR A 466 -13.86 30.52 -2.86
N GLU A 467 -15.02 30.30 -3.46
CA GLU A 467 -16.20 29.72 -2.78
C GLU A 467 -15.88 28.30 -2.29
N THR A 468 -15.17 27.52 -3.09
CA THR A 468 -14.77 26.17 -2.72
C THR A 468 -13.78 26.19 -1.57
N ALA A 469 -12.78 27.09 -1.60
CA ALA A 469 -11.82 27.25 -0.51
C ALA A 469 -12.53 27.70 0.79
N GLU A 470 -13.54 28.56 0.71
CA GLU A 470 -14.37 28.96 1.86
C GLU A 470 -15.09 27.77 2.49
N LEU A 471 -15.70 26.90 1.70
CA LEU A 471 -16.39 25.71 2.20
C LEU A 471 -15.40 24.71 2.84
N ILE A 472 -14.27 24.47 2.20
CA ILE A 472 -13.22 23.59 2.75
C ILE A 472 -12.73 24.15 4.10
N ALA A 473 -12.40 25.44 4.15
CA ALA A 473 -11.94 26.08 5.39
C ALA A 473 -13.00 26.02 6.50
N TRP A 474 -14.28 26.19 6.15
CA TRP A 474 -15.37 26.10 7.10
C TRP A 474 -15.47 24.70 7.75
N PHE A 475 -15.33 23.62 6.98
CA PHE A 475 -15.25 22.26 7.51
C PHE A 475 -14.00 22.05 8.37
N LYS A 476 -12.84 22.47 7.89
CA LYS A 476 -11.55 22.30 8.61
C LYS A 476 -11.53 23.05 9.95
N ASN A 477 -12.15 24.22 10.03
CA ASN A 477 -12.31 24.98 11.29
C ASN A 477 -13.18 24.25 12.32
N GLN A 478 -13.99 23.27 11.91
CA GLN A 478 -14.74 22.38 12.80
C GLN A 478 -14.01 21.06 13.09
N ASN A 479 -12.70 21.00 12.79
CA ASN A 479 -11.86 19.80 12.93
C ASN A 479 -12.38 18.61 12.12
N ILE A 480 -12.81 18.84 10.87
CA ILE A 480 -13.30 17.83 9.93
C ILE A 480 -12.21 17.53 8.88
N TYR A 481 -12.05 16.28 8.53
CA TYR A 481 -11.20 15.79 7.46
C TYR A 481 -11.96 15.88 6.14
N VAL A 482 -11.46 16.65 5.18
CA VAL A 482 -12.16 16.99 3.95
C VAL A 482 -11.55 16.26 2.75
N ILE A 483 -12.35 15.38 2.13
CA ILE A 483 -12.04 14.72 0.86
C ILE A 483 -12.65 15.56 -0.27
N GLY A 484 -11.87 15.80 -1.33
CA GLY A 484 -12.37 16.45 -2.54
C GLY A 484 -12.52 15.45 -3.68
N GLY A 485 -13.75 15.25 -4.19
CA GLY A 485 -14.02 14.58 -5.45
C GLY A 485 -13.81 15.56 -6.59
N VAL A 486 -12.76 15.37 -7.40
CA VAL A 486 -12.25 16.33 -8.37
C VAL A 486 -12.26 15.74 -9.81
N PRO A 487 -12.16 16.58 -10.87
CA PRO A 487 -12.07 16.07 -12.23
C PRO A 487 -10.88 15.17 -12.47
N THR A 488 -10.94 14.31 -13.50
CA THR A 488 -9.84 13.42 -13.90
C THR A 488 -8.52 14.17 -14.07
N TYR A 489 -8.52 15.28 -14.77
CA TYR A 489 -7.33 16.10 -15.06
C TYR A 489 -7.21 17.32 -14.13
N TRP A 490 -7.58 17.15 -12.85
CA TRP A 490 -7.63 18.21 -11.83
C TRP A 490 -6.32 19.00 -11.68
N ARG A 491 -5.18 18.34 -11.88
CA ARG A 491 -3.85 18.95 -11.71
C ARG A 491 -3.43 19.74 -12.96
N THR A 492 -3.73 19.26 -14.15
CA THR A 492 -3.23 19.82 -15.41
C THR A 492 -4.23 20.71 -16.11
N GLY A 493 -5.54 20.54 -15.86
CA GLY A 493 -6.57 21.23 -16.61
C GLY A 493 -6.48 20.95 -18.12
N GLN A 494 -6.15 19.71 -18.50
CA GLN A 494 -5.88 19.33 -19.89
C GLN A 494 -7.04 19.74 -20.80
N ALA A 495 -6.72 20.19 -22.02
CA ALA A 495 -7.70 20.56 -23.04
C ALA A 495 -8.72 19.43 -23.27
N ASN A 496 -10.00 19.79 -23.40
CA ASN A 496 -11.17 18.90 -23.48
C ASN A 496 -11.45 18.10 -22.19
N SER A 497 -10.82 18.45 -21.07
CA SER A 497 -11.20 17.93 -19.76
C SER A 497 -12.42 18.70 -19.21
N ASP A 498 -13.11 18.08 -18.26
CA ASP A 498 -14.17 18.72 -17.48
C ASP A 498 -13.65 19.52 -16.26
N ALA A 499 -12.35 19.80 -16.22
CA ALA A 499 -11.71 20.56 -15.15
C ALA A 499 -11.77 22.07 -15.38
N LYS A 500 -12.28 22.81 -14.39
CA LYS A 500 -12.19 24.29 -14.35
C LYS A 500 -10.75 24.74 -14.09
N PRO A 501 -10.29 25.84 -14.72
CA PRO A 501 -8.98 26.42 -14.42
C PRO A 501 -8.95 27.08 -13.02
N GLY A 502 -7.73 27.26 -12.48
CA GLY A 502 -7.48 28.05 -11.29
C GLY A 502 -7.75 27.36 -9.94
N PHE A 503 -8.06 26.05 -9.91
CA PHE A 503 -8.40 25.31 -8.70
C PHE A 503 -7.20 24.72 -7.97
N ILE A 504 -5.99 24.72 -8.54
CA ILE A 504 -4.84 23.99 -7.98
C ILE A 504 -4.52 24.38 -6.52
N ASP A 505 -4.57 25.67 -6.20
CA ASP A 505 -4.28 26.14 -4.84
C ASP A 505 -5.43 25.81 -3.87
N THR A 506 -6.66 25.79 -4.34
CA THR A 506 -7.82 25.32 -3.58
C THR A 506 -7.67 23.82 -3.27
N PHE A 507 -7.30 23.00 -4.25
CA PHE A 507 -7.08 21.57 -4.05
C PHE A 507 -5.97 21.26 -3.05
N LYS A 508 -4.93 22.11 -2.96
CA LYS A 508 -3.87 21.97 -1.93
C LYS A 508 -4.39 22.14 -0.50
N THR A 509 -5.57 22.70 -0.30
CA THR A 509 -6.16 22.88 1.04
C THR A 509 -6.94 21.65 1.52
N LEU A 510 -7.21 20.67 0.66
CA LEU A 510 -7.86 19.41 0.99
C LEU A 510 -6.96 18.51 1.84
N ASP A 511 -7.56 17.65 2.65
CA ASP A 511 -6.84 16.59 3.35
C ASP A 511 -6.61 15.37 2.44
N MET A 512 -7.54 15.13 1.47
CA MET A 512 -7.46 14.04 0.50
C MET A 512 -8.06 14.46 -0.84
N ILE A 513 -7.45 14.00 -1.93
CA ILE A 513 -7.96 14.18 -3.30
C ILE A 513 -8.40 12.83 -3.88
N SER A 514 -9.63 12.79 -4.42
CA SER A 514 -10.23 11.63 -5.06
C SER A 514 -10.66 11.98 -6.49
N PRO A 515 -9.81 11.75 -7.51
CA PRO A 515 -10.14 12.06 -8.90
C PRO A 515 -11.18 11.09 -9.46
N TRP A 516 -12.21 11.62 -10.14
CA TRP A 516 -13.20 10.80 -10.81
C TRP A 516 -12.68 10.23 -12.12
N LEU A 517 -12.76 8.91 -12.28
CA LEU A 517 -12.16 8.17 -13.39
C LEU A 517 -13.14 7.31 -14.17
N VAL A 518 -14.38 7.09 -13.68
CA VAL A 518 -15.37 6.25 -14.35
C VAL A 518 -15.64 6.72 -15.77
N GLY A 519 -15.58 5.79 -16.74
CA GLY A 519 -15.82 6.09 -18.13
C GLY A 519 -14.65 6.75 -18.90
N ARG A 520 -13.51 7.02 -18.27
CA ARG A 520 -12.40 7.77 -18.88
C ARG A 520 -11.43 6.93 -19.70
N PHE A 521 -11.43 5.63 -19.49
CA PHE A 521 -10.63 4.66 -20.26
C PHE A 521 -11.27 3.29 -20.21
N SER A 522 -10.78 2.35 -21.01
CA SER A 522 -11.23 0.97 -21.02
C SER A 522 -10.06 0.02 -21.24
N GLY A 523 -10.22 -1.22 -20.78
CA GLY A 523 -9.24 -2.30 -20.97
C GLY A 523 -7.93 -2.11 -20.21
N ILE A 524 -7.07 -3.10 -20.32
CA ILE A 524 -5.78 -3.18 -19.63
C ILE A 524 -4.83 -2.05 -20.08
N ASP A 525 -4.70 -1.88 -21.40
CA ASP A 525 -3.83 -0.84 -21.97
C ASP A 525 -4.26 0.57 -21.56
N GLY A 526 -5.58 0.80 -21.43
CA GLY A 526 -6.12 2.05 -20.92
C GLY A 526 -5.69 2.33 -19.48
N ALA A 527 -5.77 1.34 -18.61
CA ALA A 527 -5.31 1.45 -17.22
C ALA A 527 -3.80 1.71 -17.12
N ASP A 528 -3.00 1.04 -17.95
CA ASP A 528 -1.55 1.23 -18.00
C ASP A 528 -1.16 2.61 -18.51
N ASN A 529 -1.86 3.09 -19.52
CA ASN A 529 -1.67 4.45 -20.06
C ASN A 529 -1.98 5.51 -18.99
N PHE A 530 -3.07 5.36 -18.22
CA PHE A 530 -3.41 6.26 -17.12
C PHE A 530 -2.39 6.23 -15.98
N LYS A 531 -1.86 5.05 -15.62
CA LYS A 531 -0.74 4.94 -14.67
C LYS A 531 0.43 5.83 -15.08
N ASN A 532 0.89 5.67 -16.32
CA ASN A 532 2.12 6.30 -16.79
C ASN A 532 1.97 7.81 -17.05
N ASN A 533 0.82 8.23 -17.58
CA ASN A 533 0.61 9.61 -18.06
C ASN A 533 -0.13 10.50 -17.05
N LEU A 534 -0.79 9.94 -16.03
CA LEU A 534 -1.59 10.72 -15.10
C LEU A 534 -1.30 10.38 -13.64
N TRP A 535 -1.55 9.13 -13.20
CA TRP A 535 -1.54 8.77 -11.77
C TRP A 535 -0.18 8.92 -11.11
N ALA A 536 0.91 8.59 -11.81
CA ALA A 536 2.27 8.73 -11.27
C ALA A 536 2.58 10.20 -10.91
N ALA A 537 2.24 11.12 -11.81
CA ALA A 537 2.47 12.54 -11.58
C ALA A 537 1.50 13.15 -10.56
N ASP A 538 0.24 12.70 -10.54
CA ASP A 538 -0.76 13.11 -9.55
C ASP A 538 -0.35 12.64 -8.13
N PHE A 539 0.08 11.39 -8.00
CA PHE A 539 0.56 10.86 -6.73
C PHE A 539 1.80 11.60 -6.24
N THR A 540 2.79 11.84 -7.11
CA THR A 540 3.97 12.64 -6.77
C THR A 540 3.57 14.02 -6.26
N PHE A 541 2.65 14.71 -6.95
CA PHE A 541 2.15 16.01 -6.53
C PHE A 541 1.49 15.98 -5.15
N THR A 542 0.62 14.98 -4.89
CA THR A 542 -0.07 14.86 -3.61
C THR A 542 0.89 14.59 -2.47
N GLN A 543 1.93 13.75 -2.69
CA GLN A 543 2.98 13.50 -1.70
C GLN A 543 3.76 14.78 -1.37
N GLN A 544 4.19 15.53 -2.38
CA GLN A 544 4.92 16.79 -2.19
C GLN A 544 4.11 17.84 -1.41
N ASN A 545 2.79 17.84 -1.56
CA ASN A 545 1.90 18.77 -0.87
C ASN A 545 1.27 18.18 0.43
N LYS A 546 1.65 16.97 0.85
CA LYS A 546 1.14 16.27 2.05
C LYS A 546 -0.38 16.08 2.04
N ILE A 547 -0.93 15.76 0.88
CA ILE A 547 -2.35 15.49 0.65
C ILE A 547 -2.49 13.98 0.43
N ALA A 548 -3.46 13.33 1.07
CA ALA A 548 -3.75 11.92 0.79
C ALA A 548 -4.36 11.75 -0.61
N TYR A 549 -4.13 10.61 -1.25
CA TYR A 549 -4.59 10.32 -2.61
C TYR A 549 -5.47 9.08 -2.63
N GLN A 550 -6.71 9.23 -3.11
CA GLN A 550 -7.72 8.17 -3.18
C GLN A 550 -8.29 8.09 -4.61
N PRO A 551 -7.56 7.54 -5.58
CA PRO A 551 -8.07 7.40 -6.93
C PRO A 551 -9.25 6.43 -7.00
N VAL A 552 -10.14 6.66 -7.98
CA VAL A 552 -11.32 5.85 -8.23
C VAL A 552 -10.97 4.59 -9.01
N ILE A 553 -11.53 3.46 -8.58
CA ILE A 553 -11.46 2.13 -9.21
C ILE A 553 -12.87 1.70 -9.56
N TRP A 554 -13.11 1.10 -10.74
CA TRP A 554 -14.45 0.61 -11.10
C TRP A 554 -14.38 -0.68 -11.91
N PRO A 555 -15.45 -1.54 -11.84
CA PRO A 555 -15.40 -2.86 -12.45
C PRO A 555 -15.60 -2.84 -13.97
N GLY A 556 -16.38 -1.91 -14.48
CA GLY A 556 -16.79 -1.73 -15.87
C GLY A 556 -17.91 -0.72 -15.91
N PHE A 557 -18.46 -0.42 -17.10
CA PHE A 557 -19.50 0.59 -17.28
C PHE A 557 -20.41 0.27 -18.48
N ALA A 558 -21.72 0.40 -18.30
CA ALA A 558 -22.70 0.38 -19.38
C ALA A 558 -24.02 0.99 -18.91
N TRP A 559 -24.73 1.67 -19.80
CA TRP A 559 -26.00 2.35 -19.53
C TRP A 559 -26.98 2.31 -20.73
N SER A 560 -26.94 1.23 -21.51
CA SER A 560 -27.73 1.11 -22.72
C SER A 560 -29.24 1.06 -22.47
N ASN A 561 -29.68 0.62 -21.28
CA ASN A 561 -31.09 0.67 -20.91
C ASN A 561 -31.57 2.09 -20.59
N MET A 562 -30.72 2.92 -20.00
CA MET A 562 -31.00 4.33 -19.74
C MET A 562 -30.90 5.19 -21.00
N TYR A 563 -29.94 4.89 -21.85
CA TYR A 563 -29.62 5.63 -23.07
C TYR A 563 -29.42 4.64 -24.24
N PRO A 564 -30.50 4.26 -24.94
CA PRO A 564 -30.47 3.20 -25.96
C PRO A 564 -29.55 3.43 -27.16
N GLN A 565 -29.08 4.64 -27.35
CA GLN A 565 -28.09 4.98 -28.38
C GLN A 565 -26.67 4.55 -28.04
N ASN A 566 -26.40 4.24 -26.80
CA ASN A 566 -25.08 3.79 -26.35
C ASN A 566 -24.90 2.27 -26.52
N PRO A 567 -23.68 1.79 -26.73
CA PRO A 567 -23.42 0.36 -26.89
C PRO A 567 -23.69 -0.38 -25.58
N ARG A 568 -24.16 -1.63 -25.71
CA ARG A 568 -24.20 -2.59 -24.61
C ARG A 568 -22.77 -2.92 -24.17
N ASN A 569 -22.57 -3.19 -22.87
CA ASN A 569 -21.27 -3.54 -22.31
C ASN A 569 -20.16 -2.59 -22.77
N GLN A 570 -20.41 -1.28 -22.67
CA GLN A 570 -19.58 -0.22 -23.25
C GLN A 570 -18.12 -0.26 -22.78
N ILE A 571 -17.89 -0.50 -21.49
CA ILE A 571 -16.57 -0.77 -20.92
C ILE A 571 -16.65 -2.15 -20.26
N PRO A 572 -16.14 -3.20 -20.92
CA PRO A 572 -16.23 -4.56 -20.44
C PRO A 572 -15.50 -4.76 -19.10
N ARG A 573 -16.09 -5.57 -18.24
CA ARG A 573 -15.54 -5.91 -16.92
C ARG A 573 -14.32 -6.83 -16.99
N LEU A 574 -14.15 -7.57 -18.10
CA LEU A 574 -13.07 -8.54 -18.36
C LEU A 574 -12.90 -9.52 -17.17
N HIS A 575 -14.02 -10.08 -16.69
CA HIS A 575 -14.05 -11.01 -15.54
C HIS A 575 -13.15 -10.60 -14.37
N GLY A 576 -13.05 -9.29 -14.13
CA GLY A 576 -12.29 -8.69 -13.02
C GLY A 576 -10.91 -8.14 -13.39
N ASP A 577 -10.30 -8.59 -14.48
CA ASP A 577 -8.96 -8.14 -14.88
C ASP A 577 -8.86 -6.63 -15.05
N PHE A 578 -9.91 -5.98 -15.60
CA PHE A 578 -9.94 -4.53 -15.74
C PHE A 578 -9.89 -3.80 -14.39
N MET A 579 -10.70 -4.23 -13.43
CA MET A 579 -10.73 -3.63 -12.09
C MET A 579 -9.45 -3.90 -11.32
N TRP A 580 -8.92 -5.13 -11.42
CA TRP A 580 -7.66 -5.50 -10.77
C TRP A 580 -6.47 -4.73 -11.32
N ARG A 581 -6.37 -4.57 -12.66
CA ARG A 581 -5.28 -3.82 -13.30
C ARG A 581 -5.18 -2.38 -12.81
N GLN A 582 -6.31 -1.72 -12.59
CA GLN A 582 -6.34 -0.38 -11.99
C GLN A 582 -5.70 -0.38 -10.60
N ALA A 583 -6.15 -1.27 -9.72
CA ALA A 583 -5.64 -1.39 -8.36
C ALA A 583 -4.15 -1.80 -8.32
N PHE A 584 -3.75 -2.76 -9.15
CA PHE A 584 -2.36 -3.19 -9.30
C PHE A 584 -1.46 -2.03 -9.71
N ASN A 585 -1.86 -1.27 -10.73
CA ASN A 585 -1.12 -0.10 -11.19
C ASN A 585 -0.97 0.98 -10.12
N MET A 586 -2.03 1.23 -9.35
CA MET A 586 -2.01 2.17 -8.22
C MET A 586 -1.07 1.68 -7.12
N LYS A 587 -1.13 0.39 -6.76
CA LYS A 587 -0.24 -0.20 -5.75
C LYS A 587 1.23 -0.13 -6.16
N GLN A 588 1.55 -0.35 -7.44
CA GLN A 588 2.91 -0.20 -7.96
C GLN A 588 3.47 1.23 -7.80
N LEU A 589 2.62 2.25 -7.82
CA LEU A 589 2.99 3.64 -7.55
C LEU A 589 3.12 3.96 -6.05
N GLY A 590 2.76 3.03 -5.17
CA GLY A 590 2.72 3.23 -3.72
C GLY A 590 1.39 3.75 -3.18
N VAL A 591 0.35 3.82 -4.02
CA VAL A 591 -1.01 4.17 -3.56
C VAL A 591 -1.60 2.98 -2.80
N ASN A 592 -2.08 3.23 -1.59
CA ASN A 592 -2.66 2.22 -0.69
C ASN A 592 -4.10 2.53 -0.26
N THR A 593 -4.74 3.50 -0.88
CA THR A 593 -6.10 3.95 -0.57
C THR A 593 -6.90 4.02 -1.85
N GLY A 594 -8.08 3.40 -1.88
CA GLY A 594 -8.92 3.37 -3.07
C GLY A 594 -10.38 3.71 -2.79
N TYR A 595 -11.04 4.28 -3.80
CA TYR A 595 -12.48 4.47 -3.82
C TYR A 595 -13.08 3.61 -4.94
N VAL A 596 -13.95 2.67 -4.61
CA VAL A 596 -14.63 1.83 -5.61
C VAL A 596 -15.95 2.47 -6.00
N ALA A 597 -16.09 2.82 -7.26
CA ALA A 597 -17.31 3.29 -7.86
C ALA A 597 -17.96 2.14 -8.64
N MET A 598 -19.11 1.61 -8.17
CA MET A 598 -19.90 1.89 -6.97
C MET A 598 -20.28 0.57 -6.29
N PHE A 599 -20.70 0.58 -5.03
CA PHE A 599 -21.21 -0.64 -4.41
C PHE A 599 -22.50 -1.11 -5.07
N ASP A 600 -23.50 -0.24 -5.22
CA ASP A 600 -24.87 -0.56 -5.59
C ASP A 600 -25.42 0.18 -6.83
N GLU A 601 -24.58 0.68 -7.72
CA GLU A 601 -25.05 1.40 -8.91
C GLU A 601 -25.31 0.46 -10.09
N TYR A 602 -26.51 -0.13 -10.10
CA TYR A 602 -26.95 -1.07 -11.14
C TYR A 602 -27.33 -0.37 -12.44
N ASP A 603 -27.71 0.90 -12.40
CA ASP A 603 -28.17 1.66 -13.55
C ASP A 603 -27.03 2.03 -14.53
N GLU A 604 -25.83 2.28 -14.05
CA GLU A 604 -24.65 2.52 -14.90
C GLU A 604 -23.71 1.30 -15.04
N GLY A 605 -24.15 0.15 -14.57
CA GLY A 605 -23.36 -1.06 -14.71
C GLY A 605 -22.06 -1.08 -13.90
N THR A 606 -21.91 -0.22 -12.89
CA THR A 606 -20.71 -0.13 -12.05
C THR A 606 -20.84 -0.89 -10.72
N ALA A 607 -22.02 -1.44 -10.40
CA ALA A 607 -22.24 -2.16 -9.15
C ALA A 607 -21.24 -3.31 -8.94
N ILE A 608 -20.66 -3.39 -7.73
CA ILE A 608 -19.89 -4.55 -7.25
C ILE A 608 -20.72 -5.47 -6.36
N ALA A 609 -21.88 -5.03 -5.88
CA ALA A 609 -22.85 -5.85 -5.17
C ALA A 609 -23.35 -7.01 -6.05
N LYS A 610 -23.91 -8.04 -5.41
CA LYS A 610 -24.28 -9.29 -6.10
C LYS A 610 -25.24 -9.04 -7.27
N ALA A 611 -24.90 -9.62 -8.42
CA ALA A 611 -25.64 -9.46 -9.67
C ALA A 611 -25.85 -10.80 -10.39
N ALA A 612 -26.70 -10.81 -11.40
CA ALA A 612 -27.01 -11.98 -12.22
C ALA A 612 -25.74 -12.53 -12.87
N GLU A 613 -25.42 -13.78 -12.57
CA GLU A 613 -24.24 -14.48 -13.08
C GLU A 613 -24.30 -14.66 -14.60
N ASN A 614 -25.50 -14.96 -15.11
CA ASN A 614 -25.77 -15.24 -16.52
C ASN A 614 -27.24 -14.96 -16.86
N ALA A 615 -27.59 -15.12 -18.13
CA ALA A 615 -28.91 -14.81 -18.66
C ALA A 615 -30.05 -15.62 -17.98
N THR A 616 -29.79 -16.77 -17.35
CA THR A 616 -30.85 -17.52 -16.63
C THR A 616 -31.36 -16.78 -15.39
N MET A 617 -30.58 -15.85 -14.87
CA MET A 617 -30.91 -15.02 -13.71
C MET A 617 -31.44 -13.62 -14.09
N ALA A 618 -31.75 -13.39 -15.35
CA ALA A 618 -32.30 -12.13 -15.85
C ALA A 618 -33.68 -12.33 -16.52
N PRO A 619 -34.54 -11.29 -16.56
CA PRO A 619 -35.82 -11.30 -17.28
C PRO A 619 -35.66 -11.60 -18.76
N THR A 620 -36.59 -12.39 -19.33
CA THR A 620 -36.49 -12.86 -20.73
C THR A 620 -36.91 -11.83 -21.79
N ASN A 621 -37.62 -10.78 -21.40
CA ASN A 621 -38.20 -9.79 -22.31
C ASN A 621 -37.53 -8.40 -22.28
N GLN A 622 -36.38 -8.28 -21.59
CA GLN A 622 -35.57 -7.06 -21.52
C GLN A 622 -34.11 -7.47 -21.52
N TYR A 623 -33.27 -6.68 -22.17
CA TYR A 623 -31.81 -6.84 -22.06
C TYR A 623 -31.31 -6.39 -20.68
N PHE A 624 -30.48 -7.22 -20.06
CA PHE A 624 -29.65 -6.86 -18.92
C PHE A 624 -28.24 -7.39 -19.11
N GLN A 625 -27.27 -6.61 -18.72
CA GLN A 625 -25.90 -7.09 -18.65
C GLN A 625 -25.75 -8.04 -17.47
N THR A 626 -25.21 -9.23 -17.73
CA THR A 626 -24.88 -10.25 -16.74
C THR A 626 -23.37 -10.33 -16.52
N LEU A 627 -22.94 -10.99 -15.46
CA LEU A 627 -21.50 -11.03 -15.10
C LEU A 627 -20.67 -11.83 -16.11
N ASP A 628 -21.26 -12.71 -16.90
CA ASP A 628 -20.65 -13.50 -17.97
C ASP A 628 -20.65 -12.78 -19.34
N ALA A 629 -20.95 -11.50 -19.40
CA ALA A 629 -21.09 -10.74 -20.67
C ALA A 629 -19.81 -10.71 -21.53
N ASP A 630 -18.65 -11.00 -20.97
CA ASP A 630 -17.37 -11.15 -21.66
C ASP A 630 -17.01 -12.59 -22.04
N GLY A 631 -17.94 -13.54 -21.84
CA GLY A 631 -17.80 -14.96 -22.17
C GLY A 631 -17.15 -15.81 -21.08
N VAL A 632 -16.81 -15.23 -19.94
CA VAL A 632 -16.24 -15.94 -18.79
C VAL A 632 -17.21 -15.93 -17.63
N ALA A 633 -17.59 -17.13 -17.13
CA ALA A 633 -18.51 -17.25 -16.01
C ALA A 633 -17.83 -16.94 -14.69
N VAL A 634 -18.49 -16.12 -13.87
CA VAL A 634 -18.08 -15.80 -12.50
C VAL A 634 -19.29 -15.86 -11.57
N SER A 635 -19.08 -16.14 -10.28
CA SER A 635 -20.16 -16.16 -9.29
C SER A 635 -20.73 -14.76 -9.02
N SER A 636 -21.96 -14.73 -8.53
CA SER A 636 -22.68 -13.50 -8.23
C SER A 636 -21.93 -12.56 -7.27
N ASP A 637 -21.14 -13.10 -6.33
CA ASP A 637 -20.34 -12.37 -5.35
C ASP A 637 -18.89 -12.06 -5.80
N PHE A 638 -18.56 -12.39 -7.04
CA PHE A 638 -17.17 -12.30 -7.53
C PHE A 638 -16.55 -10.91 -7.31
N TYR A 639 -17.28 -9.82 -7.62
CA TYR A 639 -16.75 -8.46 -7.47
C TYR A 639 -16.62 -8.02 -6.00
N LEU A 640 -17.37 -8.57 -5.08
CA LEU A 640 -17.17 -8.38 -3.65
C LEU A 640 -15.89 -9.07 -3.19
N ARG A 641 -15.63 -10.30 -3.65
CA ARG A 641 -14.38 -11.03 -3.37
C ARG A 641 -13.16 -10.35 -3.99
N LEU A 642 -13.29 -9.86 -5.22
CA LEU A 642 -12.23 -9.10 -5.90
C LEU A 642 -11.91 -7.79 -5.13
N THR A 643 -12.93 -7.07 -4.68
CA THR A 643 -12.77 -5.85 -3.85
C THR A 643 -12.08 -6.16 -2.52
N ARG A 644 -12.40 -7.29 -1.87
CA ARG A 644 -11.67 -7.78 -0.69
C ARG A 644 -10.19 -7.98 -0.99
N ASP A 645 -9.89 -8.65 -2.10
CA ASP A 645 -8.50 -8.98 -2.46
C ASP A 645 -7.72 -7.71 -2.87
N ILE A 646 -8.36 -6.73 -3.50
CA ILE A 646 -7.79 -5.39 -3.71
C ILE A 646 -7.47 -4.72 -2.36
N GLY A 647 -8.40 -4.76 -1.40
CA GLY A 647 -8.19 -4.23 -0.06
C GLY A 647 -7.03 -4.89 0.67
N ARG A 648 -6.89 -6.21 0.55
CA ARG A 648 -5.77 -6.98 1.10
C ARG A 648 -4.44 -6.61 0.44
N MET A 649 -4.44 -6.42 -0.88
CA MET A 649 -3.24 -5.95 -1.60
C MET A 649 -2.83 -4.55 -1.15
N PHE A 650 -3.78 -3.63 -0.96
CA PHE A 650 -3.49 -2.28 -0.48
C PHE A 650 -2.96 -2.26 0.95
N LYS A 651 -3.39 -3.20 1.79
CA LYS A 651 -2.93 -3.39 3.18
C LYS A 651 -1.66 -4.23 3.30
N ASP A 652 -1.04 -4.62 2.18
CA ASP A 652 0.13 -5.51 2.13
C ASP A 652 -0.10 -6.90 2.77
N GLU A 653 -1.34 -7.37 2.80
CA GLU A 653 -1.73 -8.69 3.32
C GLU A 653 -1.56 -9.81 2.28
N ILE A 654 -1.43 -9.47 1.00
CA ILE A 654 -1.14 -10.39 -0.11
C ILE A 654 -0.13 -9.77 -1.06
N ASN A 655 0.55 -10.63 -1.84
CA ASN A 655 1.52 -10.19 -2.83
C ASN A 655 0.88 -9.31 -3.92
N VAL A 656 1.66 -8.34 -4.41
CA VAL A 656 1.27 -7.50 -5.55
C VAL A 656 1.54 -8.28 -6.83
N THR A 657 0.49 -8.81 -7.45
CA THR A 657 0.56 -9.61 -8.68
C THR A 657 -0.20 -8.96 -9.81
N GLU A 658 0.27 -9.14 -11.04
CA GLU A 658 -0.37 -8.61 -12.23
C GLU A 658 -1.75 -9.24 -12.49
N GLN A 659 -1.89 -10.51 -12.18
CA GLN A 659 -3.15 -11.27 -12.24
C GLN A 659 -3.83 -11.27 -10.88
N HIS A 660 -5.16 -11.15 -10.86
CA HIS A 660 -5.91 -11.21 -9.60
C HIS A 660 -5.91 -12.64 -9.01
N PRO A 661 -5.80 -12.77 -7.68
CA PRO A 661 -5.83 -14.08 -7.02
C PRO A 661 -7.26 -14.62 -6.82
N THR A 662 -8.29 -13.83 -7.14
CA THR A 662 -9.69 -14.16 -6.89
C THR A 662 -10.16 -15.26 -7.83
N GLY A 663 -10.57 -16.40 -7.30
CA GLY A 663 -11.19 -17.47 -8.10
C GLY A 663 -12.53 -17.03 -8.69
N HIS A 664 -12.91 -17.55 -9.84
CA HIS A 664 -14.16 -17.17 -10.50
C HIS A 664 -15.41 -17.65 -9.71
N PHE A 665 -15.28 -18.74 -8.93
CA PHE A 665 -16.34 -19.33 -8.10
C PHE A 665 -15.89 -19.54 -6.67
#